data_ddec9f0329b6d10775c9c587cb61c725
#
_entry.id   ddec9f0329b6d10775c9c587cb61c725
#
_cell.length_a   1.000
_cell.length_b   1.000
_cell.length_c   1.000
_cell.angle_alpha   90.00
_cell.angle_beta   90.00
_cell.angle_gamma   90.00
#
_symmetry.space_group_name_H-M   'P 1'
#
loop_
_entity.id
_entity.type
_entity.pdbx_description
1 polymer ?
#
loop_
_entity_poly.entity_id
_entity_poly.type
_entity_poly.pdbx_seq_one_letter_code
_entity_poly.pdbx_strand_id
1 'polypeptide(L)'
;MPAAPLSSRALAGLLLAGCLASGPARADVFEMDQLETADLRLLYFDPFQTYLTPLVASTFHNSLQFQRRVFEWTPYEKSTVLLTDFGDYGNANAGATPRNGVNLSVAPMGHTLETMPGSERMYSLMNHETVHVANTDVANSRDLRWRRLFSGKPLPTEEHPETILYNYLTVPRFSAPRWYFEGAASFMETWMAGGIGRAQGAYDEMVFRAMVRDDAHFYSNLGLVSKGVAADFQTGTNAYLYGTRFFSYLAYVHSPQDVLEWLRRGEDSEAYYAEQFAKVFGKPLETAWNEWIAWEHEFQAANLQSVRKHPLTQGRRLTNQGLGSVSRSYYDPSSNSLIAAFQYPGVVAHAGVVSLADGSIRKLVDIKGPMKYLVTSTAFDPDSGTLFYSADNVAWRDLMAVDVATGKARMLLEDARIGDICFDGSDRSLWGLRHLNGYVTLVRIPFPYGSWTQVHTWPYGEEPYELDVSADGSLLSMSVGQVDGSQSMRVFRRADLEAGKVEPVARFDFGKAIPEGFVFTRDGRYLYGSSYYTGVSNIFRYELATGELAAVSNAETGFFRPIPMADGTLIVQEYTGDGFAPMIIEPHPLPDVSAITFLGTQIANKHPIVREWVVDPPSEVDLEPMITRRGKYRPVRELDHGDGYPIVEGYRDSAALGWHLRFEDPAQFHRLDVSASYSPDGDLPSDERPHVNLRYETLAWRWEYWHNGADFYDLFGPTKRSRKGDAFLGAYEKALIYDEPRRLDLSIAAAYFTGLDTLPVNQNVPSDFDEIVSGQVELDYSDTRRSQGSVDHEKGYRWELAGNVDRAGGDTVPRLRGGLDFGFALPFGNSSVWLYNAAGVASGNRENSLASFYFGGFGNNYVDDGEVKRYREYDSFPGFEIDELAGRSFAKSVLELNLPPLRFEEVGSPGFFLGWARPALFIGALAAKPADGSGRRTVYDAGAQVDLTFTVLSRLNMTLSLGYAAGFEDGHRLDDEWMLSLKVL
;
A
#
# COMPACT_ATOMS: atom_id res chain seq x y z
N MET A 1 -28.50 4.57 -54.43
CA MET A 1 -27.73 3.31 -54.37
C MET A 1 -27.54 3.01 -52.89
N PRO A 2 -28.03 1.93 -52.33
CA PRO A 2 -27.75 1.54 -50.98
C PRO A 2 -26.29 1.06 -50.91
N ALA A 3 -25.56 1.56 -49.95
CA ALA A 3 -24.20 1.13 -49.66
C ALA A 3 -24.23 -0.35 -49.28
N ALA A 4 -23.36 -1.15 -49.91
CA ALA A 4 -23.20 -2.55 -49.58
C ALA A 4 -22.77 -2.68 -48.11
N PRO A 5 -23.29 -3.65 -47.35
CA PRO A 5 -22.86 -3.84 -45.96
C PRO A 5 -21.39 -4.29 -45.93
N LEU A 6 -20.57 -3.58 -45.19
CA LEU A 6 -19.20 -4.00 -44.90
C LEU A 6 -19.26 -5.38 -44.24
N SER A 7 -18.42 -6.31 -44.72
CA SER A 7 -18.29 -7.64 -44.09
C SER A 7 -17.82 -7.52 -42.66
N SER A 8 -18.18 -8.44 -41.75
CA SER A 8 -17.73 -8.49 -40.37
C SER A 8 -16.21 -8.43 -40.25
N ARG A 9 -15.48 -9.08 -41.17
CA ARG A 9 -13.99 -9.00 -41.23
C ARG A 9 -13.48 -7.60 -41.58
N ALA A 10 -14.22 -6.84 -42.40
CA ALA A 10 -13.86 -5.48 -42.80
C ALA A 10 -14.13 -4.52 -41.61
N LEU A 11 -15.17 -4.77 -40.81
CA LEU A 11 -15.48 -3.99 -39.60
C LEU A 11 -14.49 -4.27 -38.48
N ALA A 12 -14.14 -5.54 -38.25
CA ALA A 12 -13.08 -5.95 -37.32
C ALA A 12 -11.71 -5.36 -37.73
N GLY A 13 -11.38 -5.43 -39.03
CA GLY A 13 -10.17 -4.81 -39.58
C GLY A 13 -10.15 -3.29 -39.47
N LEU A 14 -11.32 -2.61 -39.54
CA LEU A 14 -11.45 -1.16 -39.38
C LEU A 14 -11.42 -0.76 -37.90
N LEU A 15 -11.98 -1.56 -36.98
CA LEU A 15 -11.88 -1.35 -35.53
C LEU A 15 -10.42 -1.58 -35.06
N LEU A 16 -9.75 -2.63 -35.52
CA LEU A 16 -8.34 -2.85 -35.29
C LEU A 16 -7.46 -1.75 -35.90
N ALA A 17 -7.73 -1.33 -37.14
CA ALA A 17 -7.01 -0.25 -37.80
C ALA A 17 -7.29 1.11 -37.15
N GLY A 18 -8.49 1.33 -36.62
CA GLY A 18 -8.86 2.51 -35.82
C GLY A 18 -8.09 2.57 -34.49
N CYS A 19 -7.98 1.43 -33.80
CA CYS A 19 -7.16 1.32 -32.58
C CYS A 19 -5.65 1.47 -32.89
N LEU A 20 -5.17 0.98 -34.02
CA LEU A 20 -3.78 1.11 -34.46
C LEU A 20 -3.45 2.49 -35.07
N ALA A 21 -4.46 3.21 -35.61
CA ALA A 21 -4.30 4.52 -36.22
C ALA A 21 -4.50 5.70 -35.26
N SER A 22 -5.01 5.46 -34.04
CA SER A 22 -4.86 6.40 -32.95
C SER A 22 -3.39 6.44 -32.55
N GLY A 23 -2.61 7.15 -33.35
CA GLY A 23 -1.24 7.48 -32.97
C GLY A 23 -1.26 8.11 -31.58
N PRO A 24 -0.19 7.96 -30.79
CA PRO A 24 -0.15 8.47 -29.45
C PRO A 24 -0.56 9.95 -29.48
N ALA A 25 -1.67 10.29 -28.84
CA ALA A 25 -1.89 11.66 -28.47
C ALA A 25 -0.56 12.09 -27.83
N ARG A 26 0.03 13.16 -28.32
CA ARG A 26 1.21 13.77 -27.70
C ARG A 26 0.77 14.29 -26.32
N ALA A 27 0.68 13.37 -25.36
CA ALA A 27 1.01 13.66 -23.99
C ALA A 27 2.50 14.04 -24.02
N ASP A 28 2.91 15.06 -23.32
CA ASP A 28 4.32 15.33 -23.12
C ASP A 28 4.93 14.04 -22.58
N VAL A 29 5.59 13.29 -23.46
CA VAL A 29 6.16 12.00 -23.14
C VAL A 29 7.36 12.31 -22.29
N PHE A 30 7.25 12.11 -20.97
CA PHE A 30 8.44 12.10 -20.12
C PHE A 30 9.41 11.08 -20.72
N GLU A 31 10.57 11.57 -21.17
CA GLU A 31 11.57 10.69 -21.71
C GLU A 31 12.27 9.99 -20.54
N MET A 32 12.19 8.68 -20.53
CA MET A 32 12.93 7.87 -19.57
C MET A 32 14.29 7.53 -20.17
N ASP A 33 15.33 7.81 -19.41
CA ASP A 33 16.70 7.47 -19.73
C ASP A 33 17.19 6.30 -18.86
N GLN A 34 18.29 5.70 -19.26
CA GLN A 34 18.95 4.63 -18.53
C GLN A 34 20.44 4.87 -18.41
N LEU A 35 21.00 4.44 -17.27
CA LEU A 35 22.41 4.29 -17.02
C LEU A 35 22.65 2.84 -16.60
N GLU A 36 23.58 2.14 -17.29
CA GLU A 36 23.90 0.76 -16.95
C GLU A 36 25.35 0.59 -16.55
N THR A 37 25.56 -0.30 -15.58
CA THR A 37 26.85 -0.91 -15.26
C THR A 37 26.78 -2.42 -15.48
N ALA A 38 27.77 -3.19 -15.06
CA ALA A 38 27.71 -4.65 -15.11
C ALA A 38 26.54 -5.22 -14.29
N ASP A 39 26.24 -4.65 -13.12
CA ASP A 39 25.30 -5.18 -12.14
C ASP A 39 24.00 -4.34 -12.00
N LEU A 40 23.99 -3.11 -12.53
CA LEU A 40 22.91 -2.14 -12.38
C LEU A 40 22.33 -1.72 -13.71
N ARG A 41 21.00 -1.61 -13.78
CA ARG A 41 20.26 -0.77 -14.74
C ARG A 41 19.50 0.27 -13.96
N LEU A 42 19.89 1.53 -14.05
CA LEU A 42 19.21 2.66 -13.43
C LEU A 42 18.32 3.35 -14.47
N LEU A 43 17.02 3.39 -14.20
CA LEU A 43 15.99 4.07 -15.00
C LEU A 43 15.56 5.35 -14.29
N TYR A 44 15.48 6.45 -15.03
CA TYR A 44 15.17 7.77 -14.46
C TYR A 44 14.54 8.69 -15.51
N PHE A 45 13.84 9.72 -15.05
CA PHE A 45 13.22 10.72 -15.92
C PHE A 45 14.20 11.89 -16.17
N ASP A 46 14.64 12.02 -17.42
CA ASP A 46 15.53 13.12 -17.86
C ASP A 46 14.68 14.36 -18.23
N PRO A 47 15.07 15.59 -17.85
CA PRO A 47 16.26 15.99 -17.06
C PRO A 47 16.03 16.04 -15.54
N PHE A 48 14.85 15.68 -15.07
CA PHE A 48 14.40 15.94 -13.69
C PHE A 48 15.18 15.20 -12.61
N GLN A 49 15.62 13.97 -12.89
CA GLN A 49 16.32 13.10 -11.94
C GLN A 49 17.77 12.82 -12.31
N THR A 50 18.24 13.38 -13.43
CA THR A 50 19.61 13.16 -13.95
C THR A 50 20.68 13.47 -12.91
N TYR A 51 20.47 14.51 -12.09
CA TYR A 51 21.41 14.92 -11.04
C TYR A 51 21.60 13.89 -9.93
N LEU A 52 20.62 13.01 -9.71
CA LEU A 52 20.68 11.94 -8.69
C LEU A 52 21.38 10.68 -9.19
N THR A 53 21.55 10.52 -10.51
CA THR A 53 22.03 9.24 -11.08
C THR A 53 23.43 8.85 -10.60
N PRO A 54 24.41 9.78 -10.42
CA PRO A 54 25.71 9.40 -9.88
C PRO A 54 25.61 8.89 -8.43
N LEU A 55 24.84 9.60 -7.60
CA LEU A 55 24.65 9.24 -6.21
C LEU A 55 24.00 7.84 -6.08
N VAL A 56 22.89 7.62 -6.78
CA VAL A 56 22.13 6.37 -6.73
C VAL A 56 22.97 5.20 -7.25
N ALA A 57 23.65 5.37 -8.38
CA ALA A 57 24.48 4.31 -8.98
C ALA A 57 25.69 3.96 -8.10
N SER A 58 26.35 4.96 -7.52
CA SER A 58 27.48 4.75 -6.60
C SER A 58 27.04 4.10 -5.29
N THR A 59 25.90 4.52 -4.75
CA THR A 59 25.32 3.90 -3.54
C THR A 59 24.95 2.45 -3.80
N PHE A 60 24.27 2.15 -4.92
CA PHE A 60 23.97 0.78 -5.31
C PHE A 60 25.22 -0.08 -5.40
N HIS A 61 26.28 0.44 -6.06
CA HIS A 61 27.54 -0.29 -6.18
C HIS A 61 28.09 -0.67 -4.80
N ASN A 62 28.24 0.31 -3.89
CA ASN A 62 28.82 0.07 -2.57
C ASN A 62 27.92 -0.87 -1.73
N SER A 63 26.61 -0.68 -1.76
CA SER A 63 25.67 -1.57 -1.10
C SER A 63 25.74 -3.00 -1.63
N LEU A 64 25.83 -3.18 -2.95
CA LEU A 64 26.00 -4.50 -3.57
C LEU A 64 27.31 -5.17 -3.15
N GLN A 65 28.42 -4.43 -3.10
CA GLN A 65 29.71 -4.99 -2.63
C GLN A 65 29.61 -5.43 -1.18
N PHE A 66 28.91 -4.67 -0.35
CA PHE A 66 28.63 -5.05 1.03
C PHE A 66 27.81 -6.35 1.09
N GLN A 67 26.72 -6.45 0.32
CA GLN A 67 25.84 -7.64 0.31
C GLN A 67 26.58 -8.88 -0.22
N ARG A 68 27.42 -8.72 -1.23
CA ARG A 68 28.29 -9.82 -1.70
C ARG A 68 29.18 -10.38 -0.61
N ARG A 69 29.77 -9.51 0.21
CA ARG A 69 30.64 -9.89 1.31
C ARG A 69 29.88 -10.51 2.48
N VAL A 70 28.72 -9.91 2.85
CA VAL A 70 28.00 -10.27 4.07
C VAL A 70 27.05 -11.45 3.85
N PHE A 71 26.30 -11.46 2.76
CA PHE A 71 25.40 -12.56 2.40
C PHE A 71 26.05 -13.65 1.55
N GLU A 72 27.32 -13.45 1.12
CA GLU A 72 27.99 -14.33 0.12
C GLU A 72 27.15 -14.48 -1.15
N TRP A 73 26.43 -13.40 -1.49
CA TRP A 73 25.44 -13.36 -2.56
C TRP A 73 26.05 -12.89 -3.88
N THR A 74 25.76 -13.62 -4.96
CA THR A 74 25.99 -13.15 -6.34
C THR A 74 24.63 -13.00 -6.99
N PRO A 75 24.25 -11.80 -7.47
CA PRO A 75 22.98 -11.60 -8.15
C PRO A 75 22.79 -12.59 -9.30
N TYR A 76 21.60 -13.17 -9.39
CA TYR A 76 21.26 -14.06 -10.50
C TYR A 76 21.22 -13.30 -11.84
N GLU A 77 20.84 -12.04 -11.78
CA GLU A 77 20.72 -11.14 -12.92
C GLU A 77 21.03 -9.69 -12.53
N LYS A 78 21.14 -8.81 -13.52
CA LYS A 78 21.32 -7.37 -13.30
C LYS A 78 20.11 -6.80 -12.56
N SER A 79 20.34 -6.01 -11.50
CA SER A 79 19.26 -5.33 -10.78
C SER A 79 18.81 -4.08 -11.52
N THR A 80 17.49 -3.90 -11.63
CA THR A 80 16.89 -2.68 -12.18
C THR A 80 16.48 -1.75 -11.04
N VAL A 81 16.95 -0.51 -11.06
CA VAL A 81 16.54 0.55 -10.13
C VAL A 81 15.75 1.59 -10.90
N LEU A 82 14.52 1.89 -10.46
CA LEU A 82 13.66 2.91 -11.05
C LEU A 82 13.49 4.07 -10.08
N LEU A 83 13.84 5.29 -10.52
CA LEU A 83 13.53 6.51 -9.79
C LEU A 83 12.16 7.05 -10.17
N THR A 84 11.37 7.45 -9.17
CA THR A 84 10.02 8.01 -9.38
C THR A 84 9.79 9.26 -8.52
N ASP A 85 8.86 10.12 -8.95
CA ASP A 85 8.38 11.28 -8.20
C ASP A 85 6.83 11.32 -8.22
N PHE A 86 6.20 10.16 -8.01
CA PHE A 86 4.73 9.98 -8.08
C PHE A 86 4.02 10.15 -6.74
N GLY A 87 4.76 10.46 -5.69
CA GLY A 87 4.23 10.71 -4.35
C GLY A 87 4.98 11.83 -3.66
N ASP A 88 4.42 12.36 -2.59
CA ASP A 88 5.02 13.44 -1.78
C ASP A 88 5.62 12.93 -0.47
N TYR A 89 5.77 11.63 -0.35
CA TYR A 89 6.41 10.94 0.76
C TYR A 89 7.47 9.98 0.24
N GLY A 90 8.69 10.12 0.72
CA GLY A 90 9.82 9.27 0.37
C GLY A 90 9.56 7.83 0.82
N ASN A 91 9.65 6.91 -0.12
CA ASN A 91 9.45 5.49 0.10
C ASN A 91 10.25 4.70 -0.93
N ALA A 92 10.44 3.41 -0.66
CA ALA A 92 11.02 2.49 -1.61
C ALA A 92 10.37 1.13 -1.51
N ASN A 93 10.58 0.30 -2.51
CA ASN A 93 10.25 -1.12 -2.46
C ASN A 93 11.23 -1.91 -3.33
N ALA A 94 11.46 -3.15 -2.95
CA ALA A 94 12.32 -4.04 -3.70
C ALA A 94 11.76 -5.46 -3.77
N GLY A 95 12.20 -6.20 -4.76
CA GLY A 95 11.88 -7.61 -4.96
C GLY A 95 12.92 -8.31 -5.80
N ALA A 96 12.91 -9.66 -5.72
CA ALA A 96 13.77 -10.50 -6.55
C ALA A 96 12.98 -11.37 -7.51
N THR A 97 11.65 -11.27 -7.53
CA THR A 97 10.75 -12.03 -8.41
C THR A 97 9.82 -11.09 -9.17
N PRO A 98 9.59 -11.31 -10.46
CA PRO A 98 10.29 -12.25 -11.35
C PRO A 98 11.74 -11.86 -11.61
N ARG A 99 12.11 -10.59 -11.39
CA ARG A 99 13.46 -10.04 -11.58
C ARG A 99 13.90 -9.19 -10.39
N ASN A 100 15.23 -9.04 -10.22
CA ASN A 100 15.80 -8.16 -9.22
C ASN A 100 15.45 -6.69 -9.54
N GLY A 101 14.69 -6.05 -8.69
CA GLY A 101 14.22 -4.68 -8.90
C GLY A 101 14.11 -3.87 -7.60
N VAL A 102 14.35 -2.58 -7.71
CA VAL A 102 14.19 -1.58 -6.65
C VAL A 102 13.50 -0.35 -7.24
N ASN A 103 12.42 0.11 -6.60
CA ASN A 103 11.79 1.38 -6.93
C ASN A 103 12.08 2.37 -5.81
N LEU A 104 12.60 3.54 -6.14
CA LEU A 104 12.92 4.60 -5.20
C LEU A 104 12.10 5.85 -5.51
N SER A 105 11.32 6.33 -4.53
CA SER A 105 10.72 7.65 -4.59
C SER A 105 11.74 8.71 -4.18
N VAL A 106 11.87 9.76 -5.00
CA VAL A 106 12.81 10.85 -4.72
C VAL A 106 12.27 11.89 -3.73
N ALA A 107 11.01 11.78 -3.30
CA ALA A 107 10.44 12.67 -2.29
C ALA A 107 11.17 12.53 -0.95
N PRO A 108 11.18 13.58 -0.09
CA PRO A 108 11.74 13.50 1.25
C PRO A 108 11.09 12.43 2.11
N MET A 109 11.87 11.79 2.97
CA MET A 109 11.34 10.90 4.00
C MET A 109 10.68 11.72 5.11
N GLY A 110 9.61 11.18 5.72
CA GLY A 110 9.02 11.82 6.89
C GLY A 110 9.89 11.61 8.14
N HIS A 111 10.19 12.70 8.82
CA HIS A 111 10.97 12.67 10.06
C HIS A 111 10.10 12.48 11.32
N THR A 112 8.80 12.32 11.16
CA THR A 112 7.83 12.26 12.26
C THR A 112 8.18 11.19 13.30
N LEU A 113 8.33 11.61 14.54
CA LEU A 113 8.61 10.76 15.72
C LEU A 113 9.90 9.95 15.63
N GLU A 114 10.82 10.28 14.75
CA GLU A 114 12.04 9.50 14.50
C GLU A 114 11.77 8.04 14.09
N THR A 115 10.65 7.82 13.42
CA THR A 115 10.25 6.47 12.99
C THR A 115 11.13 5.89 11.89
N MET A 116 11.82 6.75 11.15
CA MET A 116 12.77 6.41 10.10
C MET A 116 14.05 7.23 10.24
N PRO A 117 14.83 7.00 11.30
CA PRO A 117 16.10 7.71 11.45
C PRO A 117 17.05 7.33 10.31
N GLY A 118 17.61 8.32 9.67
CA GLY A 118 18.43 8.11 8.48
C GLY A 118 19.39 9.28 8.26
N SER A 119 20.31 9.07 7.35
CA SER A 119 21.20 10.11 6.81
C SER A 119 20.66 10.58 5.44
N GLU A 120 21.50 10.61 4.40
CA GLU A 120 21.05 10.90 3.06
C GLU A 120 20.03 9.83 2.59
N ARG A 121 18.87 10.25 2.07
CA ARG A 121 17.73 9.35 1.86
C ARG A 121 17.95 8.30 0.78
N MET A 122 18.62 8.63 -0.33
CA MET A 122 18.91 7.64 -1.37
C MET A 122 19.90 6.60 -0.88
N TYR A 123 20.86 7.01 -0.04
CA TYR A 123 21.79 6.10 0.61
C TYR A 123 21.07 5.17 1.62
N SER A 124 20.21 5.71 2.47
CA SER A 124 19.46 4.92 3.46
C SER A 124 18.50 3.95 2.79
N LEU A 125 17.66 4.42 1.86
CA LEU A 125 16.71 3.59 1.13
C LEU A 125 17.41 2.50 0.29
N MET A 126 18.47 2.84 -0.44
CA MET A 126 19.20 1.85 -1.25
C MET A 126 19.81 0.75 -0.37
N ASN A 127 20.39 1.10 0.78
CA ASN A 127 20.93 0.12 1.71
C ASN A 127 19.84 -0.81 2.25
N HIS A 128 18.66 -0.27 2.58
CA HIS A 128 17.51 -1.05 3.01
C HIS A 128 17.04 -2.01 1.90
N GLU A 129 16.77 -1.48 0.72
CA GLU A 129 16.17 -2.24 -0.37
C GLU A 129 17.10 -3.31 -0.95
N THR A 130 18.41 -3.06 -0.98
CA THR A 130 19.37 -4.09 -1.41
C THR A 130 19.46 -5.27 -0.44
N VAL A 131 19.15 -5.09 0.84
CA VAL A 131 19.01 -6.22 1.78
C VAL A 131 17.82 -7.10 1.38
N HIS A 132 16.68 -6.50 1.01
CA HIS A 132 15.54 -7.27 0.53
C HIS A 132 15.88 -8.09 -0.72
N VAL A 133 16.54 -7.47 -1.70
CA VAL A 133 16.97 -8.18 -2.92
C VAL A 133 17.95 -9.31 -2.56
N ALA A 134 18.97 -9.02 -1.76
CA ALA A 134 19.98 -10.01 -1.39
C ALA A 134 19.37 -11.20 -0.61
N ASN A 135 18.56 -10.90 0.42
CA ASN A 135 17.91 -11.93 1.25
C ASN A 135 16.94 -12.82 0.46
N THR A 136 16.34 -12.28 -0.60
CA THR A 136 15.39 -13.02 -1.43
C THR A 136 16.07 -13.74 -2.60
N ASP A 137 17.01 -13.09 -3.29
CA ASP A 137 17.69 -13.66 -4.47
C ASP A 137 18.82 -14.64 -4.13
N VAL A 138 19.31 -14.66 -2.88
CA VAL A 138 20.32 -15.62 -2.47
C VAL A 138 19.86 -17.07 -2.73
N ALA A 139 20.73 -17.88 -3.38
CA ALA A 139 20.34 -19.18 -3.88
C ALA A 139 21.50 -20.18 -3.78
N ASN A 140 21.21 -21.42 -3.40
CA ASN A 140 22.16 -22.51 -3.46
C ASN A 140 22.11 -23.25 -4.83
N SER A 141 22.92 -24.28 -5.00
CA SER A 141 23.00 -25.04 -6.25
C SER A 141 21.69 -25.72 -6.66
N ARG A 142 20.82 -26.08 -5.68
CA ARG A 142 19.50 -26.66 -5.91
C ARG A 142 18.54 -25.61 -6.47
N ASP A 143 18.49 -24.41 -5.84
CA ASP A 143 17.64 -23.32 -6.28
C ASP A 143 18.05 -22.84 -7.68
N LEU A 144 19.34 -22.74 -7.94
CA LEU A 144 19.87 -22.39 -9.28
C LEU A 144 19.53 -23.42 -10.38
N ARG A 145 19.39 -24.71 -10.01
CA ARG A 145 18.93 -25.73 -10.99
C ARG A 145 17.48 -25.50 -11.38
N TRP A 146 16.62 -25.14 -10.42
CA TRP A 146 15.23 -24.81 -10.70
C TRP A 146 15.12 -23.52 -11.51
N ARG A 147 15.90 -22.48 -11.18
CA ARG A 147 15.95 -21.25 -11.99
C ARG A 147 16.36 -21.50 -13.44
N ARG A 148 17.28 -22.44 -13.67
CA ARG A 148 17.63 -22.84 -15.05
C ARG A 148 16.50 -23.60 -15.75
N LEU A 149 15.81 -24.49 -15.03
CA LEU A 149 14.68 -25.23 -15.60
C LEU A 149 13.54 -24.30 -16.00
N PHE A 150 13.19 -23.34 -15.14
CA PHE A 150 12.12 -22.36 -15.37
C PHE A 150 12.64 -21.10 -16.10
N SER A 151 13.88 -21.10 -16.53
CA SER A 151 14.55 -19.98 -17.21
C SER A 151 14.40 -18.63 -16.47
N GLY A 152 14.19 -18.66 -15.15
CA GLY A 152 13.96 -17.48 -14.31
C GLY A 152 13.41 -17.82 -12.94
N LYS A 153 12.71 -16.87 -12.36
CA LYS A 153 12.09 -16.93 -11.03
C LYS A 153 10.58 -16.68 -11.15
N PRO A 154 9.76 -17.70 -11.52
CA PRO A 154 8.32 -17.51 -11.71
C PRO A 154 7.66 -16.83 -10.52
N LEU A 155 6.84 -15.82 -10.80
CA LEU A 155 6.02 -15.16 -9.80
C LEU A 155 4.70 -15.94 -9.64
N PRO A 156 4.16 -16.12 -8.45
CA PRO A 156 2.79 -16.62 -8.27
C PRO A 156 1.78 -15.76 -9.02
N THR A 157 0.96 -16.39 -9.86
CA THR A 157 -0.10 -15.72 -10.63
C THR A 157 -1.45 -16.39 -10.42
N GLU A 158 -2.52 -15.60 -10.50
CA GLU A 158 -3.89 -16.12 -10.38
C GLU A 158 -4.24 -17.03 -11.55
N GLU A 159 -3.78 -16.73 -12.75
CA GLU A 159 -4.04 -17.56 -13.94
C GLU A 159 -3.37 -18.94 -13.89
N HIS A 160 -2.22 -19.03 -13.20
CA HIS A 160 -1.44 -20.25 -13.06
C HIS A 160 -1.00 -20.45 -11.60
N PRO A 161 -1.91 -20.84 -10.68
CA PRO A 161 -1.62 -20.97 -9.25
C PRO A 161 -0.52 -22.00 -8.92
N GLU A 162 -0.25 -22.96 -9.81
CA GLU A 162 0.88 -23.88 -9.66
C GLU A 162 2.23 -23.16 -9.60
N THR A 163 2.31 -21.93 -10.06
CA THR A 163 3.51 -21.05 -9.95
C THR A 163 3.90 -20.76 -8.50
N ILE A 164 3.00 -20.91 -7.53
CA ILE A 164 3.33 -20.88 -6.09
C ILE A 164 4.43 -21.90 -5.77
N LEU A 165 4.31 -23.11 -6.28
CA LEU A 165 5.32 -24.15 -6.11
C LEU A 165 6.63 -23.80 -6.82
N TYR A 166 6.55 -23.29 -8.04
CA TYR A 166 7.74 -22.93 -8.84
C TYR A 166 8.50 -21.78 -8.22
N ASN A 167 7.77 -20.79 -7.67
CA ASN A 167 8.35 -19.70 -6.89
C ASN A 167 9.09 -20.22 -5.65
N TYR A 168 8.46 -21.10 -4.86
CA TYR A 168 9.11 -21.70 -3.69
C TYR A 168 10.35 -22.50 -4.04
N LEU A 169 10.38 -23.19 -5.18
CA LEU A 169 11.54 -23.95 -5.64
C LEU A 169 12.68 -23.04 -6.11
N THR A 170 12.38 -21.86 -6.67
CA THR A 170 13.37 -20.94 -7.24
C THR A 170 13.86 -19.89 -6.25
N VAL A 171 12.96 -19.45 -5.35
CA VAL A 171 13.17 -18.35 -4.39
C VAL A 171 12.55 -18.71 -3.04
N PRO A 172 13.03 -19.75 -2.34
CA PRO A 172 12.36 -20.26 -1.13
C PRO A 172 12.28 -19.22 0.00
N ARG A 173 13.21 -18.27 0.07
CA ARG A 173 13.21 -17.19 1.07
C ARG A 173 12.12 -16.13 0.81
N PHE A 174 11.53 -16.08 -0.38
CA PHE A 174 10.35 -15.28 -0.64
C PHE A 174 9.14 -15.70 0.22
N SER A 175 9.07 -16.98 0.61
CA SER A 175 8.05 -17.54 1.51
C SER A 175 8.37 -17.27 2.97
N ALA A 176 8.38 -15.99 3.36
CA ALA A 176 8.59 -15.52 4.72
C ALA A 176 7.66 -14.35 5.04
N PRO A 177 7.34 -14.10 6.32
CA PRO A 177 6.44 -13.01 6.70
C PRO A 177 7.11 -11.65 6.55
N ARG A 178 6.30 -10.59 6.45
CA ARG A 178 6.81 -9.22 6.27
C ARG A 178 7.77 -8.80 7.39
N TRP A 179 7.51 -9.17 8.64
CA TRP A 179 8.39 -8.80 9.75
C TRP A 179 9.81 -9.39 9.64
N TYR A 180 9.96 -10.53 8.96
CA TYR A 180 11.27 -11.12 8.68
C TYR A 180 12.06 -10.26 7.69
N PHE A 181 11.43 -9.82 6.60
CA PHE A 181 12.06 -8.97 5.60
C PHE A 181 12.41 -7.60 6.17
N GLU A 182 11.41 -6.92 6.75
CA GLU A 182 11.58 -5.57 7.28
C GLU A 182 12.52 -5.54 8.48
N GLY A 183 12.47 -6.58 9.33
CA GLY A 183 13.38 -6.72 10.47
C GLY A 183 14.83 -6.91 10.02
N ALA A 184 15.06 -7.78 9.03
CA ALA A 184 16.39 -7.99 8.46
C ALA A 184 16.93 -6.71 7.83
N ALA A 185 16.13 -6.04 6.99
CA ALA A 185 16.52 -4.82 6.30
C ALA A 185 16.82 -3.68 7.27
N SER A 186 15.92 -3.41 8.23
CA SER A 186 16.10 -2.34 9.23
C SER A 186 17.26 -2.61 10.20
N PHE A 187 17.48 -3.87 10.57
CA PHE A 187 18.65 -4.25 11.37
C PHE A 187 19.94 -3.99 10.60
N MET A 188 20.02 -4.46 9.35
CA MET A 188 21.24 -4.33 8.55
C MET A 188 21.50 -2.88 8.14
N GLU A 189 20.51 -2.13 7.67
CA GLU A 189 20.65 -0.72 7.24
C GLU A 189 21.23 0.14 8.36
N THR A 190 20.80 -0.11 9.63
CA THR A 190 21.30 0.63 10.78
C THR A 190 22.84 0.53 10.90
N TRP A 191 23.38 -0.67 10.76
CA TRP A 191 24.83 -0.89 10.85
C TRP A 191 25.55 -0.47 9.57
N MET A 192 24.92 -0.65 8.42
CA MET A 192 25.43 -0.17 7.12
C MET A 192 25.59 1.34 7.10
N ALA A 193 24.73 2.08 7.82
CA ALA A 193 24.78 3.53 7.99
C ALA A 193 25.57 3.99 9.24
N GLY A 194 26.47 3.14 9.79
CA GLY A 194 27.31 3.51 10.93
C GLY A 194 26.55 3.67 12.24
N GLY A 195 25.41 3.03 12.40
CA GLY A 195 24.57 3.05 13.59
C GLY A 195 23.43 4.09 13.54
N ILE A 196 23.17 4.68 12.38
CA ILE A 196 21.98 5.53 12.19
C ILE A 196 20.88 4.63 11.61
N GLY A 197 19.81 4.41 12.36
CA GLY A 197 18.69 3.55 11.94
C GLY A 197 17.91 3.02 13.14
N ARG A 198 16.86 2.26 12.84
CA ARG A 198 15.87 1.80 13.83
C ARG A 198 16.44 0.90 14.91
N ALA A 199 17.45 0.05 14.62
CA ALA A 199 18.06 -0.82 15.63
C ALA A 199 18.79 -0.05 16.76
N GLN A 200 19.07 1.25 16.56
CA GLN A 200 19.54 2.19 17.57
C GLN A 200 18.55 3.35 17.80
N GLY A 201 17.35 3.28 17.22
CA GLY A 201 16.37 4.34 17.25
C GLY A 201 15.64 4.46 18.59
N ALA A 202 15.45 5.69 19.03
CA ALA A 202 14.76 5.98 20.29
C ALA A 202 13.24 5.70 20.19
N TYR A 203 12.68 5.78 18.99
CA TYR A 203 11.26 5.48 18.74
C TYR A 203 10.93 4.01 19.09
N ASP A 204 11.71 3.05 18.60
CA ASP A 204 11.47 1.63 18.88
C ASP A 204 11.61 1.33 20.39
N GLU A 205 12.59 1.94 21.08
CA GLU A 205 12.70 1.85 22.53
C GLU A 205 11.47 2.42 23.25
N MET A 206 10.93 3.53 22.78
CA MET A 206 9.72 4.16 23.33
C MET A 206 8.49 3.26 23.18
N VAL A 207 8.29 2.68 21.99
CA VAL A 207 7.13 1.83 21.72
C VAL A 207 7.07 0.65 22.69
N PHE A 208 8.14 -0.13 22.79
CA PHE A 208 8.16 -1.29 23.68
C PHE A 208 8.13 -0.90 25.16
N ARG A 209 8.74 0.23 25.52
CA ARG A 209 8.66 0.77 26.90
C ARG A 209 7.22 1.20 27.24
N ALA A 210 6.50 1.81 26.31
CA ALA A 210 5.10 2.15 26.50
C ALA A 210 4.23 0.91 26.64
N MET A 211 4.43 -0.09 25.80
CA MET A 211 3.71 -1.36 25.87
C MET A 211 3.91 -2.04 27.22
N VAL A 212 5.13 -2.08 27.75
CA VAL A 212 5.43 -2.67 29.06
C VAL A 212 4.85 -1.83 30.20
N ARG A 213 4.89 -0.50 30.12
CA ARG A 213 4.30 0.38 31.15
C ARG A 213 2.78 0.20 31.28
N ASP A 214 2.12 0.10 30.12
CA ASP A 214 0.66 0.11 30.03
C ASP A 214 0.06 -1.30 29.97
N ASP A 215 0.88 -2.35 30.12
CA ASP A 215 0.47 -3.76 29.97
C ASP A 215 -0.27 -4.01 28.64
N ALA A 216 0.24 -3.40 27.57
CA ALA A 216 -0.33 -3.52 26.24
C ALA A 216 -0.02 -4.90 25.63
N HIS A 217 -0.86 -5.31 24.69
CA HIS A 217 -0.75 -6.62 24.06
C HIS A 217 0.51 -6.75 23.18
N PHE A 218 1.31 -7.81 23.43
CA PHE A 218 2.40 -8.21 22.55
C PHE A 218 1.93 -9.33 21.63
N TYR A 219 2.08 -9.12 20.34
CA TYR A 219 1.70 -10.13 19.33
C TYR A 219 2.69 -11.29 19.30
N SER A 220 2.17 -12.54 19.21
CA SER A 220 2.97 -13.67 18.78
C SER A 220 3.47 -13.48 17.34
N ASN A 221 4.42 -14.30 16.90
CA ASN A 221 4.92 -14.24 15.53
C ASN A 221 3.83 -14.47 14.46
N LEU A 222 2.78 -15.24 14.76
CA LEU A 222 1.60 -15.45 13.90
C LEU A 222 0.59 -14.32 14.07
N GLY A 223 0.28 -13.94 15.32
CA GLY A 223 -0.62 -12.86 15.66
C GLY A 223 -0.21 -11.51 15.09
N LEU A 224 1.09 -11.26 15.01
CA LEU A 224 1.63 -10.06 14.38
C LEU A 224 1.21 -9.96 12.90
N VAL A 225 1.28 -11.06 12.15
CA VAL A 225 0.90 -11.08 10.73
C VAL A 225 -0.61 -11.07 10.57
N SER A 226 -1.34 -11.88 11.33
CA SER A 226 -2.79 -12.03 11.19
C SER A 226 -3.59 -10.84 11.70
N LYS A 227 -3.10 -10.13 12.73
CA LYS A 227 -3.82 -9.05 13.40
C LYS A 227 -2.98 -7.78 13.54
N GLY A 228 -1.76 -7.89 14.07
CA GLY A 228 -0.95 -6.75 14.47
C GLY A 228 -0.53 -5.82 13.34
N VAL A 229 -0.41 -6.30 12.09
CA VAL A 229 -0.11 -5.46 10.91
C VAL A 229 -1.35 -4.91 10.23
N ALA A 230 -2.55 -5.31 10.63
CA ALA A 230 -3.80 -4.91 9.97
C ALA A 230 -4.75 -4.13 10.88
N ALA A 231 -4.79 -4.44 12.17
CA ALA A 231 -5.80 -3.96 13.12
C ALA A 231 -5.26 -3.04 14.23
N ASP A 232 -3.96 -2.93 14.39
CA ASP A 232 -3.31 -2.04 15.36
C ASP A 232 -3.24 -0.60 14.82
N PHE A 233 -3.15 0.41 15.73
CA PHE A 233 -2.97 1.80 15.32
C PHE A 233 -1.64 2.03 14.58
N GLN A 234 -0.65 1.18 14.78
CA GLN A 234 0.64 1.16 14.10
C GLN A 234 0.62 0.30 12.82
N THR A 235 -0.54 0.12 12.22
CA THR A 235 -0.75 -0.66 11.00
C THR A 235 0.34 -0.41 9.96
N GLY A 236 0.94 -1.51 9.50
CA GLY A 236 1.99 -1.47 8.48
C GLY A 236 3.39 -1.15 9.01
N THR A 237 3.55 -0.63 10.24
CA THR A 237 4.85 -0.40 10.88
C THR A 237 5.22 -1.46 11.91
N ASN A 238 4.26 -2.19 12.45
CA ASN A 238 4.54 -3.27 13.39
C ASN A 238 5.48 -4.34 12.83
N ALA A 239 5.47 -4.59 11.52
CA ALA A 239 6.43 -5.48 10.89
C ALA A 239 7.88 -5.02 11.09
N TYR A 240 8.13 -3.70 10.94
CA TYR A 240 9.43 -3.08 11.20
C TYR A 240 9.77 -3.11 12.69
N LEU A 241 8.87 -2.66 13.55
CA LEU A 241 9.05 -2.58 14.99
C LEU A 241 9.45 -3.95 15.59
N TYR A 242 8.55 -4.93 15.46
CA TYR A 242 8.77 -6.27 16.01
C TYR A 242 9.93 -6.97 15.32
N GLY A 243 10.01 -6.87 13.99
CA GLY A 243 11.11 -7.47 13.22
C GLY A 243 12.46 -6.94 13.67
N THR A 244 12.70 -5.62 13.60
CA THR A 244 13.96 -5.00 14.00
C THR A 244 14.33 -5.36 15.44
N ARG A 245 13.33 -5.33 16.33
CA ARG A 245 13.56 -5.60 17.75
C ARG A 245 13.92 -7.07 18.01
N PHE A 246 13.24 -8.00 17.36
CA PHE A 246 13.54 -9.43 17.46
C PHE A 246 14.93 -9.75 16.88
N PHE A 247 15.29 -9.21 15.71
CA PHE A 247 16.62 -9.35 15.12
C PHE A 247 17.70 -8.77 16.05
N SER A 248 17.45 -7.61 16.64
CA SER A 248 18.35 -6.99 17.61
C SER A 248 18.53 -7.83 18.89
N TYR A 249 17.43 -8.42 19.40
CA TYR A 249 17.48 -9.34 20.52
C TYR A 249 18.34 -10.57 20.21
N LEU A 250 18.11 -11.20 19.04
CA LEU A 250 18.92 -12.37 18.62
C LEU A 250 20.40 -12.01 18.48
N ALA A 251 20.70 -10.87 17.87
CA ALA A 251 22.07 -10.38 17.74
C ALA A 251 22.71 -10.11 19.11
N TYR A 252 21.94 -9.62 20.09
CA TYR A 252 22.43 -9.37 21.45
C TYR A 252 22.64 -10.65 22.25
N VAL A 253 21.65 -11.56 22.25
CA VAL A 253 21.71 -12.79 23.10
C VAL A 253 22.67 -13.82 22.51
N HIS A 254 22.64 -14.03 21.21
CA HIS A 254 23.52 -14.91 20.44
C HIS A 254 24.69 -14.10 19.83
N SER A 255 24.66 -13.89 18.53
CA SER A 255 25.61 -13.02 17.83
C SER A 255 25.03 -12.44 16.54
N PRO A 256 25.54 -11.29 16.03
CA PRO A 256 25.20 -10.80 14.69
C PRO A 256 25.53 -11.79 13.56
N GLN A 257 26.56 -12.64 13.75
CA GLN A 257 26.94 -13.66 12.79
C GLN A 257 25.89 -14.79 12.71
N ASP A 258 25.29 -15.20 13.83
CA ASP A 258 24.20 -16.18 13.82
C ASP A 258 22.96 -15.62 13.10
N VAL A 259 22.70 -14.32 13.23
CA VAL A 259 21.64 -13.64 12.46
C VAL A 259 21.94 -13.70 10.96
N LEU A 260 23.17 -13.43 10.54
CA LEU A 260 23.57 -13.55 9.14
C LEU A 260 23.45 -14.98 8.64
N GLU A 261 23.83 -15.98 9.44
CA GLU A 261 23.70 -17.38 9.07
C GLU A 261 22.26 -17.81 8.89
N TRP A 262 21.34 -17.24 9.66
CA TRP A 262 19.91 -17.43 9.43
C TRP A 262 19.41 -16.83 8.10
N LEU A 263 19.91 -15.65 7.73
CA LEU A 263 19.54 -14.96 6.48
C LEU A 263 20.17 -15.60 5.24
N ARG A 264 21.41 -16.11 5.33
CA ARG A 264 22.14 -16.72 4.22
C ARG A 264 21.46 -17.97 3.66
N ARG A 265 21.81 -18.31 2.42
CA ARG A 265 21.34 -19.48 1.72
C ARG A 265 22.50 -20.28 1.11
N GLY A 266 23.22 -21.00 1.97
CA GLY A 266 24.30 -21.91 1.55
C GLY A 266 23.79 -23.32 1.14
N GLU A 267 24.71 -24.20 0.76
CA GLU A 267 24.39 -25.58 0.31
C GLU A 267 23.67 -26.40 1.40
N ASP A 268 24.03 -26.17 2.65
CA ASP A 268 23.48 -26.87 3.81
C ASP A 268 22.27 -26.16 4.43
N SER A 269 21.89 -24.99 3.93
CA SER A 269 20.77 -24.21 4.51
C SER A 269 19.40 -24.85 4.22
N GLU A 270 18.50 -24.81 5.20
CA GLU A 270 17.10 -25.16 4.97
C GLU A 270 16.41 -24.13 4.03
N ALA A 271 15.46 -24.61 3.25
CA ALA A 271 14.73 -23.77 2.30
C ALA A 271 13.83 -22.78 3.02
N TYR A 272 13.02 -23.27 3.96
CA TYR A 272 12.07 -22.46 4.68
C TYR A 272 12.73 -21.69 5.83
N TYR A 273 12.41 -20.41 5.99
CA TYR A 273 13.07 -19.50 6.94
C TYR A 273 12.96 -19.94 8.40
N ALA A 274 11.80 -20.53 8.81
CA ALA A 274 11.58 -20.98 10.16
C ALA A 274 12.35 -22.29 10.50
N GLU A 275 12.53 -23.17 9.51
CA GLU A 275 13.35 -24.36 9.63
C GLU A 275 14.84 -23.99 9.75
N GLN A 276 15.30 -23.05 8.93
CA GLN A 276 16.65 -22.51 9.03
C GLN A 276 16.88 -21.82 10.37
N PHE A 277 15.87 -21.11 10.90
CA PHE A 277 15.94 -20.55 12.25
C PHE A 277 16.21 -21.62 13.31
N ALA A 278 15.41 -22.69 13.30
CA ALA A 278 15.56 -23.79 14.24
C ALA A 278 16.93 -24.47 14.14
N LYS A 279 17.47 -24.58 12.91
CA LYS A 279 18.82 -25.12 12.67
C LYS A 279 19.92 -24.24 13.26
N VAL A 280 19.85 -22.93 13.06
CA VAL A 280 20.88 -21.98 13.52
C VAL A 280 20.82 -21.78 15.03
N PHE A 281 19.64 -21.55 15.58
CA PHE A 281 19.48 -21.17 16.99
C PHE A 281 19.15 -22.37 17.92
N GLY A 282 19.00 -23.59 17.37
CA GLY A 282 18.79 -24.83 18.14
C GLY A 282 17.42 -24.90 18.84
N LYS A 283 16.46 -24.06 18.46
CA LYS A 283 15.11 -24.03 19.04
C LYS A 283 14.08 -23.52 18.01
N PRO A 284 12.77 -23.86 18.15
CA PRO A 284 11.72 -23.33 17.31
C PRO A 284 11.63 -21.79 17.38
N LEU A 285 11.23 -21.17 16.25
CA LEU A 285 11.04 -19.72 16.14
C LEU A 285 10.06 -19.19 17.21
N GLU A 286 8.92 -19.85 17.40
CA GLU A 286 7.91 -19.47 18.40
C GLU A 286 8.49 -19.43 19.83
N THR A 287 9.30 -20.42 20.19
CA THR A 287 9.97 -20.47 21.50
C THR A 287 10.87 -19.26 21.67
N ALA A 288 11.70 -18.94 20.67
CA ALA A 288 12.61 -17.80 20.73
C ALA A 288 11.86 -16.46 20.76
N TRP A 289 10.72 -16.37 20.07
CA TRP A 289 9.86 -15.19 20.07
C TRP A 289 9.27 -14.94 21.46
N ASN A 290 8.76 -15.96 22.11
CA ASN A 290 8.23 -15.87 23.48
C ASN A 290 9.32 -15.53 24.52
N GLU A 291 10.53 -16.10 24.38
CA GLU A 291 11.69 -15.75 25.19
C GLU A 291 12.08 -14.27 25.00
N TRP A 292 12.03 -13.76 23.75
CA TRP A 292 12.26 -12.35 23.47
C TRP A 292 11.21 -11.46 24.15
N ILE A 293 9.93 -11.77 24.04
CA ILE A 293 8.88 -10.99 24.71
C ILE A 293 9.13 -10.91 26.21
N ALA A 294 9.42 -12.05 26.86
CA ALA A 294 9.73 -12.08 28.28
C ALA A 294 10.96 -11.21 28.61
N TRP A 295 12.02 -11.32 27.83
CA TRP A 295 13.22 -10.51 27.97
C TRP A 295 12.93 -9.01 27.75
N GLU A 296 12.10 -8.65 26.78
CA GLU A 296 11.72 -7.28 26.48
C GLU A 296 10.99 -6.62 27.66
N HIS A 297 10.10 -7.37 28.34
CA HIS A 297 9.47 -6.90 29.56
C HIS A 297 10.48 -6.56 30.65
N GLU A 298 11.48 -7.41 30.87
CA GLU A 298 12.57 -7.16 31.86
C GLU A 298 13.42 -5.96 31.44
N PHE A 299 13.80 -5.87 30.18
CA PHE A 299 14.64 -4.81 29.65
C PHE A 299 13.96 -3.45 29.77
N GLN A 300 12.70 -3.34 29.36
CA GLN A 300 11.98 -2.08 29.44
C GLN A 300 11.53 -1.73 30.87
N ALA A 301 11.25 -2.72 31.72
CA ALA A 301 11.06 -2.47 33.16
C ALA A 301 12.30 -1.82 33.81
N ALA A 302 13.50 -2.25 33.43
CA ALA A 302 14.73 -1.64 33.89
C ALA A 302 14.89 -0.20 33.36
N ASN A 303 14.54 0.07 32.11
CA ASN A 303 14.51 1.40 31.53
C ASN A 303 13.52 2.32 32.29
N LEU A 304 12.29 1.84 32.56
CA LEU A 304 11.29 2.57 33.35
C LEU A 304 11.81 2.90 34.75
N GLN A 305 12.47 1.95 35.43
CA GLN A 305 13.11 2.20 36.73
C GLN A 305 14.19 3.28 36.64
N SER A 306 14.97 3.30 35.53
CA SER A 306 15.99 4.33 35.30
C SER A 306 15.35 5.72 35.17
N VAL A 307 14.30 5.85 34.36
CA VAL A 307 13.55 7.11 34.20
C VAL A 307 12.97 7.59 35.52
N ARG A 308 12.40 6.69 36.32
CA ARG A 308 11.77 6.97 37.65
C ARG A 308 12.75 7.40 38.76
N LYS A 309 14.06 7.34 38.52
CA LYS A 309 15.04 7.88 39.45
C LYS A 309 14.99 9.41 39.55
N HIS A 310 14.48 10.06 38.55
CA HIS A 310 14.28 11.49 38.44
C HIS A 310 12.79 11.83 38.59
N PRO A 311 12.44 13.02 39.10
CA PRO A 311 11.03 13.43 39.22
C PRO A 311 10.30 13.38 37.89
N LEU A 312 9.21 12.63 37.86
CA LEU A 312 8.38 12.54 36.67
C LEU A 312 7.50 13.78 36.55
N THR A 313 7.33 14.25 35.31
CA THR A 313 6.36 15.30 35.01
C THR A 313 4.94 14.79 35.17
N GLN A 314 4.24 15.29 36.14
CA GLN A 314 2.82 14.96 36.36
C GLN A 314 1.93 15.76 35.43
N GLY A 315 0.82 15.17 35.01
CA GLY A 315 -0.15 15.85 34.15
C GLY A 315 -1.55 15.26 34.27
N ARG A 316 -2.51 15.95 33.65
CA ARG A 316 -3.91 15.52 33.59
C ARG A 316 -4.23 15.11 32.15
N ARG A 317 -4.47 13.82 31.92
CA ARG A 317 -4.97 13.31 30.64
C ARG A 317 -6.34 13.92 30.32
N LEU A 318 -6.55 14.21 29.05
CA LEU A 318 -7.79 14.79 28.51
C LEU A 318 -8.72 13.73 27.94
N THR A 319 -8.19 12.56 27.60
CA THR A 319 -8.95 11.40 27.15
C THR A 319 -8.63 10.19 28.01
N ASN A 320 -9.60 9.28 28.17
CA ASN A 320 -9.44 8.08 28.99
C ASN A 320 -8.66 6.96 28.24
N GLN A 321 -8.56 7.04 26.92
CA GLN A 321 -7.89 6.06 26.07
C GLN A 321 -7.00 6.77 25.06
N GLY A 322 -6.04 6.03 24.48
CA GLY A 322 -5.23 6.51 23.39
C GLY A 322 -6.06 6.75 22.12
N LEU A 323 -5.63 7.73 21.33
CA LEU A 323 -6.31 8.15 20.09
C LEU A 323 -5.61 7.60 18.85
N GLY A 324 -4.77 6.55 19.01
CA GLY A 324 -3.98 6.01 17.92
C GLY A 324 -2.97 7.02 17.39
N SER A 325 -2.94 7.22 16.07
CA SER A 325 -2.14 8.28 15.43
C SER A 325 -2.87 9.60 15.45
N VAL A 326 -2.16 10.70 15.74
CA VAL A 326 -2.73 12.05 15.88
C VAL A 326 -1.86 13.03 15.11
N SER A 327 -2.45 13.92 14.30
CA SER A 327 -1.73 15.02 13.64
C SER A 327 -1.27 16.07 14.66
N ARG A 328 -0.53 17.09 14.18
CA ARG A 328 -0.36 18.31 14.98
C ARG A 328 -1.74 18.82 15.42
N SER A 329 -1.88 19.12 16.70
CA SER A 329 -3.14 19.56 17.30
C SER A 329 -3.13 21.07 17.55
N TYR A 330 -4.32 21.67 17.53
CA TYR A 330 -4.51 23.10 17.80
C TYR A 330 -5.56 23.28 18.89
N TYR A 331 -5.30 24.21 19.81
CA TYR A 331 -6.27 24.58 20.83
C TYR A 331 -7.16 25.70 20.34
N ASP A 332 -8.46 25.49 20.40
CA ASP A 332 -9.47 26.51 20.17
C ASP A 332 -10.02 27.02 21.51
N PRO A 333 -9.66 28.24 21.94
CA PRO A 333 -10.15 28.77 23.19
C PRO A 333 -11.65 29.07 23.17
N SER A 334 -12.25 29.30 22.02
CA SER A 334 -13.68 29.63 21.89
C SER A 334 -14.58 28.47 22.24
N SER A 335 -14.17 27.25 21.92
CA SER A 335 -14.90 26.01 22.21
C SER A 335 -14.26 25.17 23.31
N ASN A 336 -13.14 25.62 23.89
CA ASN A 336 -12.34 24.87 24.87
C ASN A 336 -12.06 23.42 24.37
N SER A 337 -11.51 23.29 23.17
CA SER A 337 -11.31 22.01 22.52
C SER A 337 -9.98 21.92 21.76
N LEU A 338 -9.55 20.68 21.46
CA LEU A 338 -8.46 20.38 20.56
C LEU A 338 -9.01 20.01 19.18
N ILE A 339 -8.37 20.50 18.15
CA ILE A 339 -8.66 20.22 16.76
C ILE A 339 -7.46 19.50 16.17
N ALA A 340 -7.68 18.30 15.60
CA ALA A 340 -6.65 17.47 14.99
C ALA A 340 -7.24 16.46 14.00
N ALA A 341 -6.38 15.73 13.31
CA ALA A 341 -6.75 14.52 12.58
C ALA A 341 -6.33 13.28 13.36
N PHE A 342 -7.13 12.22 13.26
CA PHE A 342 -7.01 10.98 14.04
C PHE A 342 -7.10 9.76 13.16
N GLN A 343 -6.34 8.71 13.51
CA GLN A 343 -6.43 7.39 12.90
C GLN A 343 -6.24 6.31 13.96
N TYR A 344 -7.29 5.57 14.24
CA TYR A 344 -7.32 4.45 15.19
C TYR A 344 -8.23 3.32 14.69
N PRO A 345 -8.07 2.08 15.20
CA PRO A 345 -8.80 0.92 14.73
C PRO A 345 -10.33 1.08 14.77
N GLY A 346 -11.02 0.55 13.75
CA GLY A 346 -12.48 0.51 13.69
C GLY A 346 -13.17 1.80 13.24
N VAL A 347 -12.41 2.90 13.02
CA VAL A 347 -12.96 4.17 12.54
C VAL A 347 -12.13 4.71 11.38
N VAL A 348 -12.79 5.13 10.31
CA VAL A 348 -12.11 5.77 9.17
C VAL A 348 -11.36 7.01 9.64
N ALA A 349 -10.10 7.17 9.19
CA ALA A 349 -9.27 8.32 9.52
C ALA A 349 -10.01 9.64 9.25
N HIS A 350 -9.99 10.57 10.20
CA HIS A 350 -10.80 11.77 10.14
C HIS A 350 -10.17 12.96 10.86
N ALA A 351 -10.49 14.17 10.43
CA ALA A 351 -10.33 15.36 11.24
C ALA A 351 -11.47 15.46 12.25
N GLY A 352 -11.19 15.91 13.46
CA GLY A 352 -12.16 15.99 14.55
C GLY A 352 -11.82 17.01 15.62
N VAL A 353 -12.74 17.17 16.55
CA VAL A 353 -12.65 18.06 17.69
C VAL A 353 -12.77 17.24 18.96
N VAL A 354 -11.80 17.38 19.87
CA VAL A 354 -11.79 16.74 21.20
C VAL A 354 -12.14 17.79 22.26
N SER A 355 -13.23 17.59 22.96
CA SER A 355 -13.63 18.46 24.08
C SER A 355 -12.66 18.31 25.28
N LEU A 356 -12.11 19.40 25.78
CA LEU A 356 -11.28 19.39 27.00
C LEU A 356 -12.08 19.17 28.28
N ALA A 357 -13.40 19.31 28.24
CA ALA A 357 -14.27 19.14 29.36
C ALA A 357 -14.51 17.67 29.71
N ASP A 358 -14.72 16.82 28.72
CA ASP A 358 -15.11 15.42 28.86
C ASP A 358 -14.39 14.42 27.95
N GLY A 359 -13.47 14.88 27.09
CA GLY A 359 -12.72 14.04 26.18
C GLY A 359 -13.54 13.49 24.99
N SER A 360 -14.77 13.94 24.80
CA SER A 360 -15.63 13.50 23.70
C SER A 360 -15.07 13.96 22.33
N ILE A 361 -15.21 13.11 21.31
CA ILE A 361 -14.72 13.37 19.95
C ILE A 361 -15.89 13.62 19.02
N ARG A 362 -15.89 14.78 18.36
CA ARG A 362 -16.80 15.10 17.27
C ARG A 362 -16.06 15.05 15.94
N LYS A 363 -16.43 14.12 15.09
CA LYS A 363 -15.89 13.98 13.73
C LYS A 363 -16.32 15.16 12.84
N LEU A 364 -15.39 15.65 12.01
CA LEU A 364 -15.63 16.72 11.04
C LEU A 364 -15.71 16.16 9.61
N VAL A 365 -14.63 15.54 9.13
CA VAL A 365 -14.50 15.05 7.77
C VAL A 365 -13.52 13.87 7.72
N ASP A 366 -13.75 12.92 6.81
CA ASP A 366 -12.80 11.84 6.56
C ASP A 366 -11.54 12.38 5.87
N ILE A 367 -10.37 11.89 6.30
CA ILE A 367 -9.09 12.16 5.66
C ILE A 367 -8.82 11.07 4.61
N LYS A 368 -8.56 11.47 3.38
CA LYS A 368 -8.06 10.57 2.32
C LYS A 368 -6.54 10.43 2.43
N GLY A 369 -6.00 9.28 2.02
CA GLY A 369 -4.57 9.01 2.02
C GLY A 369 -3.87 9.31 3.36
N PRO A 370 -4.34 8.80 4.51
CA PRO A 370 -3.75 9.12 5.80
C PRO A 370 -2.32 8.58 5.89
N MET A 371 -1.39 9.43 6.34
CA MET A 371 -0.02 9.03 6.66
C MET A 371 0.04 8.36 8.03
N LYS A 372 1.01 7.46 8.19
CA LYS A 372 1.31 6.83 9.49
C LYS A 372 1.71 7.91 10.49
N TYR A 373 1.23 7.79 11.72
CA TYR A 373 1.51 8.66 12.89
C TYR A 373 1.15 10.14 12.74
N LEU A 374 1.40 10.75 11.60
CA LEU A 374 1.06 12.15 11.33
C LEU A 374 -0.41 12.32 10.94
N VAL A 375 -1.03 11.27 10.40
CA VAL A 375 -2.36 11.29 9.76
C VAL A 375 -2.38 12.23 8.56
N THR A 376 -2.22 13.53 8.81
CA THR A 376 -2.06 14.55 7.76
C THR A 376 -1.39 15.80 8.34
N SER A 377 -0.81 16.63 7.49
CA SER A 377 -0.32 17.95 7.89
C SER A 377 -1.49 18.91 8.08
N THR A 378 -1.49 19.68 9.17
CA THR A 378 -2.60 20.54 9.60
C THR A 378 -2.14 21.93 9.95
N ALA A 379 -3.04 22.93 9.75
CA ALA A 379 -2.91 24.32 10.24
C ALA A 379 -4.30 24.85 10.63
N PHE A 380 -4.39 25.81 11.55
CA PHE A 380 -5.66 26.27 12.06
C PHE A 380 -5.73 27.82 12.12
N ASP A 381 -6.80 28.39 11.57
CA ASP A 381 -7.18 29.78 11.72
C ASP A 381 -8.25 29.89 12.84
N PRO A 382 -7.91 30.33 14.05
CA PRO A 382 -8.84 30.41 15.16
C PRO A 382 -9.93 31.48 14.96
N ASP A 383 -9.64 32.54 14.19
CA ASP A 383 -10.58 33.65 13.98
C ASP A 383 -11.73 33.24 13.05
N SER A 384 -11.45 32.44 12.02
CA SER A 384 -12.50 31.93 11.13
C SER A 384 -13.00 30.54 11.49
N GLY A 385 -12.38 29.85 12.45
CA GLY A 385 -12.70 28.45 12.78
C GLY A 385 -12.41 27.50 11.62
N THR A 386 -11.36 27.75 10.83
CA THR A 386 -11.01 26.95 9.66
C THR A 386 -9.79 26.08 9.94
N LEU A 387 -9.95 24.76 9.83
CA LEU A 387 -8.84 23.82 9.81
C LEU A 387 -8.42 23.60 8.37
N PHE A 388 -7.14 23.86 8.06
CA PHE A 388 -6.47 23.50 6.83
C PHE A 388 -5.79 22.15 7.00
N TYR A 389 -5.78 21.33 5.95
CA TYR A 389 -5.07 20.05 5.98
C TYR A 389 -4.65 19.65 4.57
N SER A 390 -3.54 18.93 4.47
CA SER A 390 -3.16 18.26 3.22
C SER A 390 -3.92 16.95 3.11
N ALA A 391 -4.11 16.45 1.90
CA ALA A 391 -4.81 15.21 1.65
C ALA A 391 -4.10 14.44 0.54
N ASP A 392 -4.44 13.14 0.39
CA ASP A 392 -3.81 12.26 -0.58
C ASP A 392 -2.29 12.12 -0.39
N ASN A 393 -1.89 11.87 0.85
CA ASN A 393 -0.48 11.86 1.25
C ASN A 393 0.32 10.67 0.65
N VAL A 394 -0.34 9.72 0.02
CA VAL A 394 0.28 8.56 -0.66
C VAL A 394 0.61 8.87 -2.11
N ALA A 395 -0.06 9.90 -2.68
CA ALA A 395 0.15 10.45 -4.01
C ALA A 395 0.52 11.94 -3.92
N TRP A 396 0.11 12.75 -4.86
CA TRP A 396 0.30 14.20 -4.78
C TRP A 396 -0.75 14.83 -3.86
N ARG A 397 -0.28 15.66 -2.95
CA ARG A 397 -1.11 16.25 -1.90
C ARG A 397 -1.96 17.38 -2.43
N ASP A 398 -3.25 17.33 -2.10
CA ASP A 398 -4.14 18.48 -2.20
C ASP A 398 -4.08 19.33 -0.94
N LEU A 399 -4.34 20.62 -1.08
CA LEU A 399 -4.59 21.49 0.05
C LEU A 399 -6.10 21.67 0.25
N MET A 400 -6.57 21.32 1.43
CA MET A 400 -7.98 21.31 1.82
C MET A 400 -8.25 22.26 2.96
N ALA A 401 -9.50 22.69 3.10
CA ALA A 401 -10.00 23.42 4.26
C ALA A 401 -11.32 22.83 4.74
N VAL A 402 -11.54 22.79 6.05
CA VAL A 402 -12.81 22.42 6.67
C VAL A 402 -13.23 23.46 7.70
N ASP A 403 -14.48 23.88 7.61
CA ASP A 403 -15.11 24.71 8.63
C ASP A 403 -15.43 23.85 9.87
N VAL A 404 -14.81 24.18 11.01
CA VAL A 404 -14.88 23.37 12.22
C VAL A 404 -16.29 23.34 12.82
N ALA A 405 -17.08 24.39 12.65
CA ALA A 405 -18.44 24.43 13.18
C ALA A 405 -19.38 23.52 12.39
N THR A 406 -19.29 23.54 11.07
CA THR A 406 -20.22 22.82 10.18
C THR A 406 -19.70 21.50 9.65
N GLY A 407 -18.38 21.24 9.69
CA GLY A 407 -17.73 20.08 9.07
C GLY A 407 -17.69 20.15 7.53
N LYS A 408 -18.05 21.28 6.92
CA LYS A 408 -18.05 21.42 5.46
C LYS A 408 -16.62 21.63 4.94
N ALA A 409 -16.15 20.66 4.17
CA ALA A 409 -14.84 20.72 3.55
C ALA A 409 -14.88 21.29 2.12
N ARG A 410 -13.76 21.87 1.69
CA ARG A 410 -13.54 22.33 0.31
C ARG A 410 -12.07 22.17 -0.06
N MET A 411 -11.81 21.86 -1.33
CA MET A 411 -10.49 21.88 -1.92
C MET A 411 -10.06 23.34 -2.18
N LEU A 412 -8.81 23.64 -1.86
CA LEU A 412 -8.21 24.95 -2.12
C LEU A 412 -7.27 24.88 -3.33
N LEU A 413 -6.38 23.90 -3.34
CA LEU A 413 -5.41 23.65 -4.41
C LEU A 413 -5.33 22.14 -4.66
N GLU A 414 -5.54 21.73 -5.89
CA GLU A 414 -5.37 20.37 -6.36
C GLU A 414 -3.89 20.11 -6.68
N ASP A 415 -3.38 18.92 -6.39
CA ASP A 415 -2.00 18.51 -6.65
C ASP A 415 -0.95 19.54 -6.20
N ALA A 416 -1.22 20.21 -5.09
CA ALA A 416 -0.36 21.29 -4.59
C ALA A 416 1.04 20.79 -4.19
N ARG A 417 1.14 19.52 -3.76
CA ARG A 417 2.38 18.91 -3.27
C ARG A 417 2.96 19.61 -2.04
N ILE A 418 2.12 20.23 -1.23
CA ILE A 418 2.50 21.04 -0.07
C ILE A 418 2.12 20.29 1.20
N GLY A 419 3.10 20.12 2.09
CA GLY A 419 2.96 19.58 3.45
C GLY A 419 3.54 20.54 4.48
N ASP A 420 3.62 20.06 5.74
CA ASP A 420 4.16 20.80 6.89
C ASP A 420 3.63 22.25 6.98
N ILE A 421 2.32 22.37 6.81
CA ILE A 421 1.66 23.68 6.75
C ILE A 421 1.53 24.32 8.12
N CYS A 422 1.68 25.66 8.18
CA CYS A 422 1.34 26.47 9.33
C CYS A 422 0.56 27.73 8.92
N PHE A 423 -0.19 28.31 9.85
CA PHE A 423 -1.02 29.49 9.63
C PHE A 423 -0.39 30.73 10.25
N ASP A 424 -0.21 31.78 9.43
CA ASP A 424 0.21 33.11 9.88
C ASP A 424 -1.00 33.98 10.15
N GLY A 425 -1.30 34.22 11.43
CA GLY A 425 -2.42 35.06 11.85
C GLY A 425 -2.23 36.54 11.55
N SER A 426 -0.99 37.02 11.31
CA SER A 426 -0.72 38.44 11.08
C SER A 426 -1.25 38.94 9.73
N ASP A 427 -1.27 38.11 8.71
CA ASP A 427 -1.74 38.45 7.36
C ASP A 427 -2.67 37.36 6.76
N ARG A 428 -3.04 36.36 7.54
CA ARG A 428 -3.90 35.24 7.16
C ARG A 428 -3.36 34.42 5.98
N SER A 429 -2.05 34.30 5.83
CA SER A 429 -1.45 33.40 4.87
C SER A 429 -1.16 32.04 5.49
N LEU A 430 -1.04 31.02 4.62
CA LEU A 430 -0.42 29.76 4.98
C LEU A 430 1.01 29.73 4.49
N TRP A 431 1.86 29.07 5.25
CA TRP A 431 3.20 28.68 4.86
C TRP A 431 3.28 27.18 4.79
N GLY A 432 4.11 26.61 3.91
CA GLY A 432 4.24 25.18 3.78
C GLY A 432 5.47 24.80 2.99
N LEU A 433 5.78 23.50 2.98
CA LEU A 433 6.89 22.90 2.24
C LEU A 433 6.35 22.12 1.05
N ARG A 434 6.77 22.53 -0.15
CA ARG A 434 6.42 21.86 -1.40
C ARG A 434 7.54 20.93 -1.82
N HIS A 435 7.18 19.70 -2.18
CA HIS A 435 8.11 18.69 -2.68
C HIS A 435 8.02 18.57 -4.20
N LEU A 436 9.15 18.56 -4.88
CA LEU A 436 9.21 18.34 -6.33
C LEU A 436 10.61 17.86 -6.75
N ASN A 437 10.66 16.71 -7.40
CA ASN A 437 11.90 16.10 -7.92
C ASN A 437 13.03 16.05 -6.89
N GLY A 438 12.71 15.73 -5.64
CA GLY A 438 13.68 15.63 -4.57
C GLY A 438 14.08 16.92 -3.88
N TYR A 439 13.58 18.07 -4.33
CA TYR A 439 13.83 19.35 -3.69
C TYR A 439 12.70 19.74 -2.74
N VAL A 440 13.04 20.46 -1.67
CA VAL A 440 12.10 21.04 -0.73
C VAL A 440 12.07 22.55 -0.92
N THR A 441 10.87 23.09 -1.11
CA THR A 441 10.64 24.53 -1.39
C THR A 441 9.69 25.11 -0.35
N LEU A 442 10.12 26.14 0.37
CA LEU A 442 9.24 26.96 1.19
C LEU A 442 8.32 27.78 0.29
N VAL A 443 7.04 27.66 0.53
CA VAL A 443 6.01 28.42 -0.21
C VAL A 443 5.11 29.18 0.75
N ARG A 444 4.58 30.32 0.25
CA ARG A 444 3.55 31.10 0.92
C ARG A 444 2.27 31.08 0.11
N ILE A 445 1.14 30.85 0.78
CA ILE A 445 -0.19 30.72 0.19
C ILE A 445 -1.06 31.85 0.78
N PRO A 446 -1.18 33.00 0.09
CA PRO A 446 -1.92 34.14 0.62
C PRO A 446 -3.44 33.88 0.60
N PHE A 447 -4.17 34.52 1.51
CA PHE A 447 -5.64 34.56 1.45
C PHE A 447 -6.10 35.09 0.07
N PRO A 448 -7.09 34.52 -0.60
CA PRO A 448 -8.00 33.45 -0.20
C PRO A 448 -7.55 32.00 -0.52
N TYR A 449 -6.26 31.73 -0.60
CA TYR A 449 -5.63 30.40 -0.73
C TYR A 449 -5.79 29.74 -2.11
N GLY A 450 -5.99 30.52 -3.16
CA GLY A 450 -6.17 30.04 -4.54
C GLY A 450 -4.86 29.89 -5.34
N SER A 451 -3.72 30.28 -4.76
CA SER A 451 -2.40 30.15 -5.37
C SER A 451 -1.30 30.23 -4.31
N TRP A 452 -0.12 29.78 -4.68
CA TRP A 452 1.08 29.89 -3.84
C TRP A 452 2.20 30.62 -4.56
N THR A 453 3.16 31.13 -3.77
CA THR A 453 4.38 31.77 -4.27
C THR A 453 5.58 31.06 -3.66
N GLN A 454 6.61 30.82 -4.48
CA GLN A 454 7.89 30.30 -4.02
C GLN A 454 8.63 31.37 -3.21
N VAL A 455 9.17 30.96 -2.06
CA VAL A 455 10.01 31.83 -1.23
C VAL A 455 11.47 31.39 -1.33
N HIS A 456 11.76 30.11 -1.04
CA HIS A 456 13.11 29.58 -1.12
C HIS A 456 13.08 28.07 -1.43
N THR A 457 14.05 27.60 -2.23
CA THR A 457 14.28 26.16 -2.47
C THR A 457 15.65 25.81 -1.91
N TRP A 458 15.68 24.82 -0.99
CA TRP A 458 16.93 24.31 -0.44
C TRP A 458 17.65 23.42 -1.43
N PRO A 459 19.00 23.37 -1.38
CA PRO A 459 19.76 22.39 -2.12
C PRO A 459 19.38 20.98 -1.67
N TYR A 460 19.57 20.02 -2.58
CA TYR A 460 19.34 18.60 -2.26
C TYR A 460 20.16 18.17 -1.04
N GLY A 461 19.51 17.44 -0.12
CA GLY A 461 20.14 16.94 1.12
C GLY A 461 20.02 17.88 2.31
N GLU A 462 19.49 19.09 2.13
CA GLU A 462 19.05 19.94 3.22
C GLU A 462 17.52 19.92 3.27
N GLU A 463 16.97 19.28 4.30
CA GLU A 463 15.55 18.93 4.37
C GLU A 463 14.87 19.65 5.54
N PRO A 464 14.23 20.85 5.29
CA PRO A 464 13.36 21.46 6.28
C PRO A 464 12.06 20.67 6.43
N TYR A 465 11.52 20.66 7.64
CA TYR A 465 10.25 20.07 8.02
C TYR A 465 9.68 20.77 9.26
N GLU A 466 8.38 20.58 9.52
CA GLU A 466 7.65 21.10 10.67
C GLU A 466 7.79 22.61 10.91
N LEU A 467 6.98 23.38 10.22
CA LEU A 467 6.98 24.85 10.29
C LEU A 467 6.12 25.38 11.45
N ASP A 468 6.55 26.53 12.02
CA ASP A 468 5.71 27.39 12.83
C ASP A 468 6.01 28.87 12.58
N VAL A 469 5.03 29.74 12.86
CA VAL A 469 5.12 31.19 12.65
C VAL A 469 4.87 31.91 13.97
N SER A 470 5.68 32.91 14.29
CA SER A 470 5.46 33.76 15.47
C SER A 470 4.14 34.54 15.37
N ALA A 471 3.55 34.87 16.51
CA ALA A 471 2.24 35.54 16.56
C ALA A 471 2.16 36.87 15.80
N ASP A 472 3.29 37.58 15.66
CA ASP A 472 3.42 38.82 14.88
C ASP A 472 3.78 38.61 13.41
N GLY A 473 3.96 37.33 12.97
CA GLY A 473 4.34 36.97 11.61
C GLY A 473 5.78 37.30 11.24
N SER A 474 6.63 37.76 12.17
CA SER A 474 7.98 38.20 11.87
C SER A 474 9.02 37.09 11.78
N LEU A 475 8.78 35.95 12.45
CA LEU A 475 9.70 34.83 12.56
C LEU A 475 9.04 33.53 12.07
N LEU A 476 9.84 32.67 11.43
CA LEU A 476 9.50 31.28 11.13
C LEU A 476 10.49 30.36 11.83
N SER A 477 9.99 29.33 12.49
CA SER A 477 10.79 28.20 12.96
C SER A 477 10.61 27.02 12.03
N MET A 478 11.63 26.20 11.90
CA MET A 478 11.61 24.91 11.22
C MET A 478 12.70 24.01 11.74
N SER A 479 12.47 22.72 11.64
CA SER A 479 13.49 21.69 11.80
C SER A 479 14.20 21.44 10.49
N VAL A 480 15.48 21.12 10.50
CA VAL A 480 16.27 20.91 9.28
C VAL A 480 17.19 19.70 9.46
N GLY A 481 17.00 18.70 8.61
CA GLY A 481 17.88 17.54 8.48
C GLY A 481 18.98 17.76 7.45
N GLN A 482 20.11 17.08 7.64
CA GLN A 482 21.29 17.15 6.77
C GLN A 482 21.68 15.75 6.28
N VAL A 483 22.44 15.68 5.18
CA VAL A 483 22.90 14.41 4.57
C VAL A 483 23.70 13.50 5.50
N ASP A 484 24.34 14.04 6.49
CA ASP A 484 25.09 13.27 7.51
C ASP A 484 24.18 12.76 8.64
N GLY A 485 22.87 13.01 8.58
CA GLY A 485 21.88 12.69 9.61
C GLY A 485 21.83 13.68 10.76
N SER A 486 22.61 14.78 10.73
CA SER A 486 22.52 15.82 11.77
C SER A 486 21.22 16.60 11.64
N GLN A 487 20.65 16.98 12.79
CA GLN A 487 19.35 17.61 12.92
C GLN A 487 19.47 18.92 13.70
N SER A 488 18.78 19.96 13.24
CA SER A 488 18.78 21.24 13.92
C SER A 488 17.41 21.92 13.89
N MET A 489 17.07 22.63 14.97
CA MET A 489 16.01 23.62 14.98
C MET A 489 16.59 24.95 14.55
N ARG A 490 15.92 25.65 13.61
CA ARG A 490 16.35 26.97 13.08
C ARG A 490 15.19 27.95 13.13
N VAL A 491 15.52 29.22 13.40
CA VAL A 491 14.56 30.34 13.35
C VAL A 491 15.06 31.37 12.37
N PHE A 492 14.17 31.80 11.47
CA PHE A 492 14.48 32.76 10.42
C PHE A 492 13.60 34.00 10.56
N ARG A 493 14.14 35.18 10.13
CA ARG A 493 13.27 36.32 9.89
C ARG A 493 12.54 36.14 8.57
N ARG A 494 11.21 36.29 8.61
CA ARG A 494 10.37 36.21 7.41
C ARG A 494 10.86 37.15 6.29
N ALA A 495 11.13 38.40 6.63
CA ALA A 495 11.61 39.41 5.65
C ALA A 495 12.96 39.04 4.99
N ASP A 496 13.84 38.35 5.73
CA ASP A 496 15.11 37.86 5.19
C ASP A 496 14.89 36.70 4.23
N LEU A 497 14.02 35.74 4.56
CA LEU A 497 13.64 34.62 3.68
C LEU A 497 12.98 35.14 2.38
N GLU A 498 12.04 36.08 2.48
CA GLU A 498 11.39 36.73 1.33
C GLU A 498 12.40 37.52 0.47
N ALA A 499 13.50 38.00 1.06
CA ALA A 499 14.62 38.66 0.34
C ALA A 499 15.70 37.66 -0.16
N GLY A 500 15.46 36.32 -0.02
CA GLY A 500 16.41 35.29 -0.43
C GLY A 500 17.59 35.07 0.53
N LYS A 501 17.51 35.57 1.75
CA LYS A 501 18.54 35.39 2.78
C LYS A 501 18.12 34.27 3.72
N VAL A 502 18.91 33.21 3.77
CA VAL A 502 18.60 31.98 4.53
C VAL A 502 19.47 31.81 5.80
N GLU A 503 20.02 32.91 6.31
CA GLU A 503 20.77 32.86 7.57
C GLU A 503 19.80 32.83 8.76
N PRO A 504 19.85 31.78 9.61
CA PRO A 504 18.99 31.71 10.77
C PRO A 504 19.41 32.72 11.85
N VAL A 505 18.43 33.36 12.48
CA VAL A 505 18.67 34.27 13.61
C VAL A 505 18.84 33.51 14.92
N ALA A 506 18.40 32.25 14.99
CA ALA A 506 18.63 31.34 16.08
C ALA A 506 18.72 29.91 15.55
N ARG A 507 19.57 29.09 16.19
CA ARG A 507 19.78 27.70 15.84
C ARG A 507 20.16 26.90 17.09
N PHE A 508 19.70 25.65 17.14
CA PHE A 508 20.19 24.66 18.09
C PHE A 508 20.39 23.33 17.38
N ASP A 509 21.55 22.71 17.58
CA ASP A 509 21.92 21.42 17.00
C ASP A 509 21.58 20.28 17.96
N PHE A 510 20.70 19.36 17.51
CA PHE A 510 20.25 18.20 18.26
C PHE A 510 21.10 16.95 18.00
N GLY A 511 22.19 17.08 17.26
CA GLY A 511 23.01 15.94 16.83
C GLY A 511 22.23 15.06 15.86
N LYS A 512 22.02 13.79 16.18
CA LYS A 512 21.23 12.85 15.39
C LYS A 512 19.76 12.74 15.85
N ALA A 513 19.41 13.32 17.00
CA ALA A 513 18.04 13.32 17.50
C ALA A 513 17.18 14.32 16.73
N ILE A 514 15.97 13.93 16.37
CA ILE A 514 15.05 14.78 15.61
C ILE A 514 14.39 15.80 16.53
N PRO A 515 14.48 17.12 16.24
CA PRO A 515 13.64 18.15 16.87
C PRO A 515 12.27 18.16 16.18
N GLU A 516 11.19 17.96 16.92
CA GLU A 516 9.82 17.89 16.40
C GLU A 516 8.97 19.03 16.97
N GLY A 517 8.28 19.78 16.11
CA GLY A 517 7.21 20.70 16.46
C GLY A 517 7.64 21.85 17.36
N PHE A 518 8.75 22.54 17.09
CA PHE A 518 9.17 23.73 17.85
C PHE A 518 8.27 24.93 17.51
N VAL A 519 7.33 25.23 18.42
CA VAL A 519 6.29 26.25 18.27
C VAL A 519 6.54 27.44 19.19
N PHE A 520 6.25 28.65 18.67
CA PHE A 520 6.41 29.89 19.44
C PHE A 520 5.39 30.03 20.58
N THR A 521 5.82 30.59 21.68
CA THR A 521 4.89 31.17 22.64
C THR A 521 4.27 32.46 22.08
N ARG A 522 3.07 32.81 22.53
CA ARG A 522 2.34 33.99 22.02
C ARG A 522 3.12 35.32 22.21
N ASP A 523 3.96 35.42 23.25
CA ASP A 523 4.84 36.58 23.49
C ASP A 523 6.14 36.55 22.68
N GLY A 524 6.37 35.47 21.89
CA GLY A 524 7.57 35.29 21.09
C GLY A 524 8.86 35.06 21.86
N ARG A 525 8.80 34.87 23.18
CA ARG A 525 9.99 34.71 24.03
C ARG A 525 10.61 33.32 23.92
N TYR A 526 9.76 32.30 23.85
CA TYR A 526 10.18 30.90 23.85
C TYR A 526 9.66 30.15 22.64
N LEU A 527 10.40 29.06 22.28
CA LEU A 527 9.87 27.96 21.50
C LEU A 527 9.81 26.71 22.38
N TYR A 528 8.71 25.95 22.26
CA TYR A 528 8.58 24.63 22.83
C TYR A 528 8.50 23.58 21.74
N GLY A 529 9.24 22.48 21.88
CA GLY A 529 9.23 21.35 20.95
C GLY A 529 9.58 20.06 21.68
N SER A 530 9.52 18.95 20.98
CA SER A 530 9.89 17.65 21.50
C SER A 530 11.14 17.10 20.82
N SER A 531 11.90 16.26 21.51
CA SER A 531 13.03 15.53 20.93
C SER A 531 13.47 14.38 21.85
N TYR A 532 14.05 13.35 21.25
CA TYR A 532 14.76 12.27 21.95
C TYR A 532 16.21 12.66 22.37
N TYR A 533 16.55 13.92 22.33
CA TYR A 533 17.91 14.42 22.59
C TYR A 533 18.54 13.87 23.88
N THR A 534 17.72 13.57 24.90
CA THR A 534 18.12 12.95 26.16
C THR A 534 17.81 11.44 26.24
N GLY A 535 17.44 10.81 25.12
CA GLY A 535 17.11 9.38 25.01
C GLY A 535 15.63 9.05 25.12
N VAL A 536 14.86 9.82 25.91
CA VAL A 536 13.40 9.78 25.97
C VAL A 536 12.88 11.06 25.32
N SER A 537 11.81 10.96 24.52
CA SER A 537 11.18 12.18 23.97
C SER A 537 10.60 13.03 25.08
N ASN A 538 11.22 14.17 25.29
CA ASN A 538 10.82 15.17 26.27
C ASN A 538 10.50 16.50 25.61
N ILE A 539 9.77 17.36 26.33
CA ILE A 539 9.55 18.74 25.90
C ILE A 539 10.76 19.59 26.27
N PHE A 540 11.23 20.32 25.29
CA PHE A 540 12.31 21.28 25.40
C PHE A 540 11.78 22.69 25.22
N ARG A 541 12.34 23.63 25.97
CA ARG A 541 12.10 25.08 25.85
C ARG A 541 13.37 25.76 25.37
N TYR A 542 13.29 26.44 24.24
CA TYR A 542 14.36 27.27 23.71
C TYR A 542 14.06 28.75 23.96
N GLU A 543 14.95 29.49 24.63
CA GLU A 543 14.81 30.93 24.84
C GLU A 543 15.49 31.72 23.71
N LEU A 544 14.71 32.48 22.93
CA LEU A 544 15.22 33.21 21.76
C LEU A 544 16.28 34.26 22.12
N ALA A 545 16.14 34.93 23.25
CA ALA A 545 17.04 36.03 23.64
C ALA A 545 18.42 35.51 24.07
N THR A 546 18.50 34.36 24.70
CA THR A 546 19.75 33.83 25.27
C THR A 546 20.33 32.69 24.46
N GLY A 547 19.53 32.01 23.63
CA GLY A 547 19.91 30.79 22.92
C GLY A 547 19.96 29.56 23.82
N GLU A 548 19.43 29.63 25.04
CA GLU A 548 19.44 28.52 26.00
C GLU A 548 18.33 27.50 25.68
N LEU A 549 18.71 26.22 25.61
CA LEU A 549 17.78 25.10 25.57
C LEU A 549 17.71 24.44 26.95
N ALA A 550 16.51 24.25 27.46
CA ALA A 550 16.25 23.53 28.71
C ALA A 550 15.21 22.44 28.51
N ALA A 551 15.48 21.24 29.05
CA ALA A 551 14.46 20.21 29.18
C ALA A 551 13.44 20.66 30.24
N VAL A 552 12.13 20.59 29.96
CA VAL A 552 11.07 21.04 30.86
C VAL A 552 10.07 19.94 31.18
N SER A 553 10.36 18.71 30.81
CA SER A 553 9.60 17.53 31.16
C SER A 553 10.50 16.32 31.36
N ASN A 554 10.03 15.34 32.14
CA ASN A 554 10.57 13.98 32.24
C ASN A 554 9.41 12.99 32.06
N ALA A 555 9.28 12.43 30.86
CA ALA A 555 8.25 11.48 30.49
C ALA A 555 8.72 10.03 30.70
N GLU A 556 7.84 9.13 31.10
CA GLU A 556 8.16 7.69 31.16
C GLU A 556 8.32 7.06 29.77
N THR A 557 7.49 7.48 28.83
CA THR A 557 7.49 6.98 27.46
C THR A 557 7.91 8.06 26.46
N GLY A 558 7.12 9.12 26.34
CA GLY A 558 7.44 10.29 25.52
C GLY A 558 6.32 11.32 25.53
N PHE A 559 6.68 12.59 25.47
CA PHE A 559 5.80 13.72 25.21
C PHE A 559 6.14 14.35 23.89
N PHE A 560 5.10 14.76 23.14
CA PHE A 560 5.21 15.26 21.78
C PHE A 560 4.32 16.46 21.54
N ARG A 561 4.68 17.29 20.55
CA ARG A 561 3.86 18.34 19.93
C ARG A 561 3.22 19.28 20.97
N PRO A 562 4.02 20.01 21.71
CA PRO A 562 3.51 20.89 22.78
C PRO A 562 2.68 22.05 22.19
N ILE A 563 1.62 22.41 22.91
CA ILE A 563 0.80 23.60 22.63
C ILE A 563 0.92 24.52 23.86
N PRO A 564 1.63 25.65 23.76
CA PRO A 564 1.75 26.63 24.86
C PRO A 564 0.40 27.28 25.16
N MET A 565 -0.03 27.22 26.43
CA MET A 565 -1.27 27.79 26.92
C MET A 565 -1.02 29.16 27.57
N ALA A 566 -2.06 30.00 27.60
CA ALA A 566 -1.97 31.36 28.15
C ALA A 566 -1.64 31.40 29.65
N ASP A 567 -1.97 30.35 30.39
CA ASP A 567 -1.67 30.20 31.82
C ASP A 567 -0.28 29.64 32.14
N GLY A 568 0.51 29.38 31.08
CA GLY A 568 1.87 28.83 31.21
C GLY A 568 1.93 27.31 31.25
N THR A 569 0.81 26.60 31.18
CA THR A 569 0.77 25.15 31.02
C THR A 569 1.01 24.75 29.56
N LEU A 570 1.26 23.48 29.30
CA LEU A 570 1.36 22.93 27.97
C LEU A 570 0.33 21.82 27.79
N ILE A 571 -0.33 21.76 26.62
CA ILE A 571 -0.98 20.55 26.15
C ILE A 571 0.05 19.78 25.34
N VAL A 572 0.26 18.50 25.66
CA VAL A 572 1.19 17.61 24.97
C VAL A 572 0.48 16.33 24.57
N GLN A 573 1.05 15.61 23.62
CA GLN A 573 0.62 14.25 23.29
C GLN A 573 1.53 13.27 24.05
N GLU A 574 0.99 12.55 25.03
CA GLU A 574 1.69 11.45 25.69
C GLU A 574 1.61 10.19 24.83
N TYR A 575 2.73 9.52 24.61
CA TYR A 575 2.73 8.23 23.91
C TYR A 575 2.35 7.10 24.88
N THR A 576 1.36 6.29 24.51
CA THR A 576 0.85 5.17 25.31
C THR A 576 0.86 3.88 24.48
N GLY A 577 0.58 2.74 25.11
CA GLY A 577 0.43 1.46 24.42
C GLY A 577 -0.68 1.44 23.36
N ASP A 578 -1.67 2.34 23.47
CA ASP A 578 -2.81 2.48 22.54
C ASP A 578 -2.68 3.71 21.61
N GLY A 579 -1.51 4.31 21.54
CA GLY A 579 -1.23 5.51 20.75
C GLY A 579 -1.21 6.80 21.60
N PHE A 580 -1.42 7.93 20.95
CA PHE A 580 -1.28 9.24 21.59
C PHE A 580 -2.49 9.61 22.45
N ALA A 581 -2.22 10.15 23.63
CA ALA A 581 -3.21 10.70 24.53
C ALA A 581 -2.89 12.18 24.88
N PRO A 582 -3.79 13.12 24.60
CA PRO A 582 -3.58 14.51 24.95
C PRO A 582 -3.60 14.70 26.47
N MET A 583 -2.61 15.45 26.99
CA MET A 583 -2.37 15.67 28.42
C MET A 583 -2.00 17.14 28.69
N ILE A 584 -2.46 17.71 29.78
CA ILE A 584 -2.00 19.01 30.29
C ILE A 584 -0.88 18.79 31.30
N ILE A 585 0.25 19.48 31.11
CA ILE A 585 1.41 19.44 32.01
C ILE A 585 1.84 20.86 32.43
N GLU A 586 2.53 20.97 33.55
CA GLU A 586 3.23 22.19 33.97
C GLU A 586 4.72 22.06 33.62
N PRO A 587 5.25 22.90 32.69
CA PRO A 587 6.65 22.80 32.29
C PRO A 587 7.56 23.40 33.36
N HIS A 588 8.50 22.63 33.84
CA HIS A 588 9.53 23.06 34.80
C HIS A 588 10.93 22.71 34.30
N PRO A 589 11.88 23.66 34.24
CA PRO A 589 13.25 23.33 33.90
C PRO A 589 13.80 22.24 34.84
N LEU A 590 14.37 21.21 34.24
CA LEU A 590 14.96 20.07 34.94
C LEU A 590 16.48 20.14 34.81
N PRO A 591 17.24 20.03 35.93
CA PRO A 591 18.68 20.07 35.91
C PRO A 591 19.30 18.80 35.30
N ASP A 592 18.54 17.73 35.29
CA ASP A 592 18.92 16.44 34.72
C ASP A 592 17.67 15.70 34.25
N VAL A 593 17.78 14.96 33.13
CA VAL A 593 16.78 14.06 32.63
C VAL A 593 17.38 12.69 32.42
N SER A 594 16.62 11.65 32.75
CA SER A 594 17.12 10.29 32.75
C SER A 594 17.46 9.80 31.35
N ALA A 595 18.60 9.12 31.21
CA ALA A 595 18.94 8.34 30.05
C ALA A 595 18.38 6.92 30.19
N ILE A 596 18.00 6.34 29.07
CA ILE A 596 17.65 4.92 28.93
C ILE A 596 18.81 4.13 28.34
N THR A 597 18.73 2.81 28.46
CA THR A 597 19.62 1.89 27.76
C THR A 597 19.04 1.54 26.41
N PHE A 598 19.79 1.77 25.34
CA PHE A 598 19.45 1.38 23.98
C PHE A 598 19.96 -0.03 23.69
N LEU A 599 19.13 -0.91 23.18
CA LEU A 599 19.52 -2.27 22.81
C LEU A 599 20.62 -2.27 21.74
N GLY A 600 20.51 -1.43 20.71
CA GLY A 600 21.54 -1.30 19.69
C GLY A 600 22.92 -0.92 20.25
N THR A 601 22.98 -0.02 21.22
CA THR A 601 24.22 0.32 21.92
C THR A 601 24.79 -0.89 22.68
N GLN A 602 23.92 -1.72 23.29
CA GLN A 602 24.39 -2.94 23.98
C GLN A 602 24.92 -3.96 22.97
N ILE A 603 24.30 -4.09 21.79
CA ILE A 603 24.81 -4.94 20.69
C ILE A 603 26.21 -4.46 20.26
N ALA A 604 26.37 -3.17 19.97
CA ALA A 604 27.63 -2.61 19.49
C ALA A 604 28.76 -2.72 20.52
N ASN A 605 28.44 -2.72 21.81
CA ASN A 605 29.42 -2.91 22.90
C ASN A 605 29.80 -4.39 23.10
N LYS A 606 28.82 -5.30 23.01
CA LYS A 606 29.02 -6.74 23.16
C LYS A 606 29.65 -7.37 21.90
N HIS A 607 29.28 -6.90 20.74
CA HIS A 607 29.68 -7.40 19.44
C HIS A 607 30.20 -6.26 18.53
N PRO A 608 31.45 -5.79 18.74
CA PRO A 608 31.99 -4.63 18.01
C PRO A 608 32.04 -4.79 16.51
N ILE A 609 31.94 -6.02 16.00
CA ILE A 609 31.94 -6.33 14.54
C ILE A 609 30.85 -5.56 13.79
N VAL A 610 29.70 -5.24 14.42
CA VAL A 610 28.64 -4.46 13.74
C VAL A 610 29.09 -3.04 13.39
N ARG A 611 30.10 -2.50 14.09
CA ARG A 611 30.67 -1.18 13.76
C ARG A 611 31.56 -1.22 12.50
N GLU A 612 31.94 -2.40 12.05
CA GLU A 612 32.70 -2.62 10.82
C GLU A 612 31.80 -2.83 9.60
N TRP A 613 30.46 -2.90 9.84
CA TRP A 613 29.47 -3.10 8.78
C TRP A 613 29.06 -1.79 8.09
N VAL A 614 29.91 -0.80 8.09
CA VAL A 614 29.65 0.45 7.41
C VAL A 614 29.85 0.26 5.90
N VAL A 615 28.94 0.78 5.12
CA VAL A 615 29.01 0.86 3.66
C VAL A 615 29.81 2.10 3.29
N ASP A 616 30.76 1.96 2.37
CA ASP A 616 31.61 3.05 1.93
C ASP A 616 30.78 4.21 1.35
N PRO A 617 31.21 5.45 1.52
CA PRO A 617 30.49 6.61 1.01
C PRO A 617 30.46 6.61 -0.53
N PRO A 618 29.32 6.98 -1.13
CA PRO A 618 29.15 6.97 -2.60
C PRO A 618 30.13 7.91 -3.33
N SER A 619 30.66 8.93 -2.66
CA SER A 619 31.63 9.88 -3.23
C SER A 619 32.99 9.26 -3.54
N GLU A 620 33.31 8.08 -2.99
CA GLU A 620 34.58 7.39 -3.26
C GLU A 620 34.52 6.46 -4.48
N VAL A 621 33.36 6.30 -5.11
CA VAL A 621 33.19 5.45 -6.28
C VAL A 621 33.55 6.19 -7.55
N ASP A 622 34.55 5.69 -8.29
CA ASP A 622 34.79 6.13 -9.68
C ASP A 622 33.80 5.44 -10.61
N LEU A 623 32.66 6.09 -10.81
CA LEU A 623 31.52 5.52 -11.54
C LEU A 623 31.75 5.49 -13.08
N GLU A 624 32.41 6.48 -13.64
CA GLU A 624 32.51 6.63 -15.11
C GLU A 624 33.10 5.42 -15.85
N PRO A 625 34.20 4.79 -15.37
CA PRO A 625 34.74 3.59 -16.02
C PRO A 625 33.80 2.36 -15.91
N MET A 626 32.84 2.38 -15.00
CA MET A 626 31.92 1.27 -14.77
C MET A 626 30.70 1.33 -15.68
N ILE A 627 30.42 2.49 -16.29
CA ILE A 627 29.24 2.69 -17.13
C ILE A 627 29.44 1.98 -18.46
N THR A 628 28.59 1.01 -18.71
CA THR A 628 28.55 0.23 -19.95
C THR A 628 27.60 0.81 -20.99
N ARG A 629 26.56 1.51 -20.53
CA ARG A 629 25.55 2.13 -21.42
C ARG A 629 24.92 3.36 -20.75
N ARG A 630 24.66 4.39 -21.57
CA ARG A 630 23.89 5.59 -21.17
C ARG A 630 23.03 6.03 -22.35
N GLY A 631 21.79 6.44 -22.10
CA GLY A 631 20.86 6.97 -23.11
C GLY A 631 19.42 6.59 -22.90
N LYS A 632 18.58 6.82 -23.91
CA LYS A 632 17.13 6.63 -23.81
C LYS A 632 16.75 5.17 -23.59
N TYR A 633 15.88 4.95 -22.63
CA TYR A 633 15.23 3.68 -22.40
C TYR A 633 14.10 3.47 -23.44
N ARG A 634 14.09 2.30 -24.06
CA ARG A 634 13.10 1.94 -25.08
C ARG A 634 12.47 0.59 -24.75
N PRO A 635 11.35 0.54 -24.02
CA PRO A 635 10.79 -0.69 -23.48
C PRO A 635 10.66 -1.84 -24.50
N VAL A 636 10.07 -1.57 -25.67
CA VAL A 636 9.88 -2.58 -26.72
C VAL A 636 11.20 -3.22 -27.21
N ARG A 637 12.31 -2.48 -27.14
CA ARG A 637 13.63 -3.00 -27.56
C ARG A 637 14.36 -3.74 -26.44
N GLU A 638 13.90 -3.54 -25.24
CA GLU A 638 14.44 -4.16 -24.02
C GLU A 638 13.60 -5.38 -23.59
N LEU A 639 12.57 -5.75 -24.37
CA LEU A 639 11.85 -7.01 -24.17
C LEU A 639 12.83 -8.18 -24.20
N ASP A 640 12.86 -8.92 -23.12
CA ASP A 640 13.73 -10.08 -22.95
C ASP A 640 12.94 -11.21 -22.28
N HIS A 641 13.43 -12.42 -22.39
CA HIS A 641 12.83 -13.58 -21.75
C HIS A 641 12.88 -13.44 -20.23
N GLY A 642 11.73 -13.51 -19.60
CA GLY A 642 11.57 -13.40 -18.15
C GLY A 642 11.66 -14.75 -17.46
N ASP A 643 10.66 -15.59 -17.72
CA ASP A 643 10.56 -16.95 -17.18
C ASP A 643 9.78 -17.89 -18.13
N GLY A 644 9.81 -19.19 -17.83
CA GLY A 644 9.01 -20.17 -18.54
C GLY A 644 8.85 -21.44 -17.71
N TYR A 645 7.64 -21.96 -17.64
CA TYR A 645 7.28 -23.05 -16.75
C TYR A 645 6.18 -23.95 -17.34
N PRO A 646 6.09 -25.22 -16.88
CA PRO A 646 4.99 -26.09 -17.27
C PRO A 646 3.67 -25.60 -16.66
N ILE A 647 2.59 -25.72 -17.42
CA ILE A 647 1.22 -25.41 -16.98
C ILE A 647 0.31 -26.61 -17.10
N VAL A 648 -0.71 -26.63 -16.24
CA VAL A 648 -1.83 -27.55 -16.32
C VAL A 648 -3.12 -26.76 -16.35
N GLU A 649 -3.98 -27.03 -17.32
CA GLU A 649 -5.23 -26.32 -17.53
C GLU A 649 -6.38 -27.32 -17.68
N GLY A 650 -7.63 -26.86 -17.49
CA GLY A 650 -8.83 -27.60 -17.83
C GLY A 650 -9.40 -27.09 -19.17
N TYR A 651 -9.86 -28.02 -19.98
CA TYR A 651 -10.66 -27.71 -21.14
C TYR A 651 -11.88 -28.64 -21.14
N ARG A 652 -13.07 -28.03 -20.91
CA ARG A 652 -14.30 -28.80 -20.65
C ARG A 652 -14.07 -29.74 -19.47
N ASP A 653 -14.18 -31.07 -19.67
CA ASP A 653 -13.95 -32.09 -18.62
C ASP A 653 -12.59 -32.78 -18.72
N SER A 654 -11.68 -32.25 -19.56
CA SER A 654 -10.36 -32.82 -19.82
C SER A 654 -9.26 -31.91 -19.31
N ALA A 655 -8.14 -32.52 -18.88
CA ALA A 655 -6.92 -31.79 -18.53
C ALA A 655 -6.06 -31.54 -19.77
N ALA A 656 -5.50 -30.36 -19.87
CA ALA A 656 -4.47 -29.97 -20.86
C ALA A 656 -3.14 -29.75 -20.16
N LEU A 657 -2.05 -30.21 -20.79
CA LEU A 657 -0.69 -30.03 -20.30
C LEU A 657 0.09 -29.15 -21.28
N GLY A 658 0.83 -28.19 -20.76
CA GLY A 658 1.49 -27.23 -21.64
C GLY A 658 2.69 -26.53 -21.03
N TRP A 659 3.05 -25.45 -21.68
CA TRP A 659 4.14 -24.60 -21.26
C TRP A 659 3.78 -23.12 -21.42
N HIS A 660 4.17 -22.32 -20.42
CA HIS A 660 4.05 -20.87 -20.44
C HIS A 660 5.43 -20.22 -20.62
N LEU A 661 5.48 -19.14 -21.38
CA LEU A 661 6.66 -18.29 -21.58
C LEU A 661 6.27 -16.84 -21.36
N ARG A 662 7.09 -16.12 -20.60
CA ARG A 662 6.96 -14.69 -20.38
C ARG A 662 8.13 -13.91 -20.94
N PHE A 663 7.81 -12.82 -21.61
CA PHE A 663 8.76 -11.82 -22.08
C PHE A 663 8.34 -10.48 -21.54
N GLU A 664 9.27 -9.74 -20.94
CA GLU A 664 8.99 -8.43 -20.35
C GLU A 664 10.20 -7.50 -20.47
N ASP A 665 9.95 -6.19 -20.49
CA ASP A 665 11.02 -5.22 -20.32
C ASP A 665 11.34 -5.01 -18.84
N PRO A 666 12.55 -4.56 -18.48
CA PRO A 666 12.98 -4.41 -17.09
C PRO A 666 12.14 -3.47 -16.22
N ALA A 667 11.43 -2.52 -16.84
CA ALA A 667 10.49 -1.63 -16.14
C ALA A 667 9.05 -2.19 -16.10
N GLN A 668 8.80 -3.33 -16.73
CA GLN A 668 7.50 -4.00 -16.84
C GLN A 668 6.41 -3.13 -17.53
N PHE A 669 6.82 -2.25 -18.46
CA PHE A 669 5.88 -1.46 -19.25
C PHE A 669 5.28 -2.24 -20.40
N HIS A 670 5.98 -3.28 -20.85
CA HIS A 670 5.54 -4.20 -21.90
C HIS A 670 5.73 -5.64 -21.43
N ARG A 671 4.70 -6.43 -21.55
CA ARG A 671 4.72 -7.85 -21.21
C ARG A 671 4.05 -8.66 -22.32
N LEU A 672 4.66 -9.75 -22.73
CA LEU A 672 4.10 -10.75 -23.62
C LEU A 672 4.11 -12.11 -22.92
N ASP A 673 2.94 -12.63 -22.66
CA ASP A 673 2.70 -13.98 -22.15
C ASP A 673 2.26 -14.89 -23.30
N VAL A 674 2.84 -16.08 -23.37
CA VAL A 674 2.56 -17.09 -24.40
C VAL A 674 2.33 -18.43 -23.70
N SER A 675 1.12 -18.94 -23.74
CA SER A 675 0.77 -20.28 -23.24
C SER A 675 0.37 -21.18 -24.40
N ALA A 676 0.86 -22.43 -24.37
CA ALA A 676 0.44 -23.47 -25.30
C ALA A 676 0.28 -24.78 -24.55
N SER A 677 -0.89 -25.41 -24.66
CA SER A 677 -1.21 -26.68 -24.02
C SER A 677 -1.93 -27.64 -24.96
N TYR A 678 -2.02 -28.91 -24.57
CA TYR A 678 -2.62 -29.97 -25.34
C TYR A 678 -3.41 -30.91 -24.43
N SER A 679 -4.66 -31.19 -24.79
CA SER A 679 -5.50 -32.19 -24.13
C SER A 679 -5.27 -33.55 -24.80
N PRO A 680 -4.66 -34.54 -24.11
CA PRO A 680 -4.40 -35.86 -24.68
C PRO A 680 -5.64 -36.76 -24.73
N ASP A 681 -6.78 -36.27 -24.26
CA ASP A 681 -8.01 -37.04 -24.20
C ASP A 681 -8.50 -37.48 -25.58
N GLY A 682 -8.74 -38.79 -25.74
CA GLY A 682 -9.21 -39.40 -26.96
C GLY A 682 -10.66 -39.06 -27.34
N ASP A 683 -11.47 -38.69 -26.37
CA ASP A 683 -12.88 -38.38 -26.58
C ASP A 683 -13.10 -36.96 -27.16
N LEU A 684 -12.13 -36.07 -27.01
CA LEU A 684 -12.15 -34.75 -27.63
C LEU A 684 -11.85 -34.85 -29.14
N PRO A 685 -12.57 -34.06 -29.97
CA PRO A 685 -12.23 -33.85 -31.38
C PRO A 685 -10.78 -33.41 -31.54
N SER A 686 -10.12 -33.84 -32.63
CA SER A 686 -8.67 -33.57 -32.83
C SER A 686 -8.35 -32.08 -32.95
N ASP A 687 -9.30 -31.28 -33.43
CA ASP A 687 -9.22 -29.82 -33.58
C ASP A 687 -9.47 -29.05 -32.27
N GLU A 688 -10.04 -29.72 -31.26
CA GLU A 688 -10.27 -29.14 -29.96
C GLU A 688 -9.18 -29.46 -28.92
N ARG A 689 -8.20 -30.29 -29.29
CA ARG A 689 -7.12 -30.71 -28.35
C ARG A 689 -5.98 -29.69 -28.21
N PRO A 690 -5.59 -28.88 -29.19
CA PRO A 690 -4.58 -27.84 -29.02
C PRO A 690 -5.20 -26.60 -28.42
N HIS A 691 -4.49 -25.97 -27.47
CA HIS A 691 -4.90 -24.73 -26.81
C HIS A 691 -3.74 -23.75 -26.89
N VAL A 692 -4.03 -22.49 -27.21
CA VAL A 692 -3.04 -21.41 -27.28
C VAL A 692 -3.62 -20.15 -26.66
N ASN A 693 -2.85 -19.46 -25.84
CA ASN A 693 -3.15 -18.10 -25.37
C ASN A 693 -1.93 -17.21 -25.59
N LEU A 694 -2.13 -16.06 -26.21
CA LEU A 694 -1.14 -15.01 -26.43
C LEU A 694 -1.69 -13.73 -25.83
N ARG A 695 -1.01 -13.14 -24.85
CA ARG A 695 -1.41 -11.89 -24.22
C ARG A 695 -0.25 -10.88 -24.27
N TYR A 696 -0.49 -9.74 -24.86
CA TYR A 696 0.45 -8.63 -24.87
C TYR A 696 -0.14 -7.42 -24.16
N GLU A 697 0.56 -6.94 -23.17
CA GLU A 697 0.11 -5.84 -22.31
C GLU A 697 1.12 -4.68 -22.28
N THR A 698 0.57 -3.49 -22.17
CA THR A 698 1.30 -2.24 -21.90
C THR A 698 0.60 -1.49 -20.78
N LEU A 699 1.09 -0.30 -20.38
CA LEU A 699 0.45 0.52 -19.36
C LEU A 699 -1.02 0.88 -19.64
N ALA A 700 -1.43 0.88 -20.92
CA ALA A 700 -2.78 1.30 -21.31
C ALA A 700 -3.48 0.33 -22.27
N TRP A 701 -2.76 -0.59 -22.89
CA TRP A 701 -3.30 -1.47 -23.91
C TRP A 701 -3.08 -2.93 -23.55
N ARG A 702 -4.12 -3.74 -23.78
CA ARG A 702 -4.09 -5.20 -23.70
C ARG A 702 -4.57 -5.79 -25.02
N TRP A 703 -3.79 -6.73 -25.55
CA TRP A 703 -4.14 -7.51 -26.73
C TRP A 703 -4.07 -8.98 -26.38
N GLU A 704 -5.10 -9.74 -26.76
CA GLU A 704 -5.17 -11.16 -26.45
C GLU A 704 -5.68 -11.92 -27.66
N TYR A 705 -5.07 -13.06 -27.90
CA TYR A 705 -5.53 -14.07 -28.83
C TYR A 705 -5.58 -15.41 -28.13
N TRP A 706 -6.70 -16.11 -28.25
CA TRP A 706 -6.75 -17.49 -27.82
C TRP A 706 -7.40 -18.38 -28.89
N HIS A 707 -6.94 -19.66 -28.94
CA HIS A 707 -7.48 -20.77 -29.72
C HIS A 707 -7.86 -21.87 -28.76
N ASN A 708 -9.15 -22.29 -28.77
CA ASN A 708 -9.70 -23.25 -27.81
C ASN A 708 -9.24 -22.93 -26.39
N GLY A 709 -9.68 -21.77 -25.86
CA GLY A 709 -9.20 -21.23 -24.58
C GLY A 709 -9.43 -22.24 -23.46
N ALA A 710 -8.33 -22.67 -22.85
CA ALA A 710 -8.32 -23.52 -21.64
C ALA A 710 -8.10 -22.63 -20.41
N ASP A 711 -8.52 -23.11 -19.22
CA ASP A 711 -8.42 -22.36 -17.97
C ASP A 711 -8.10 -23.32 -16.81
N PHE A 712 -7.17 -22.95 -15.94
CA PHE A 712 -6.76 -23.77 -14.78
C PHE A 712 -7.94 -24.18 -13.90
N TYR A 713 -8.88 -23.26 -13.68
CA TYR A 713 -9.98 -23.46 -12.73
C TYR A 713 -11.06 -24.43 -13.22
N ASP A 714 -11.11 -24.73 -14.51
CA ASP A 714 -11.99 -25.76 -15.08
C ASP A 714 -11.65 -27.17 -14.58
N LEU A 715 -10.45 -27.37 -13.99
CA LEU A 715 -10.06 -28.59 -13.32
C LEU A 715 -10.83 -28.85 -12.02
N PHE A 716 -11.45 -27.82 -11.41
CA PHE A 716 -11.89 -27.85 -10.02
C PHE A 716 -13.37 -27.53 -9.80
N GLY A 717 -14.22 -27.71 -10.77
CA GLY A 717 -15.60 -27.46 -10.43
C GLY A 717 -16.56 -27.36 -11.59
N PRO A 718 -17.83 -27.01 -11.30
CA PRO A 718 -18.89 -27.02 -12.28
C PRO A 718 -18.86 -25.84 -13.23
N THR A 719 -18.25 -24.70 -12.84
CA THR A 719 -18.18 -23.50 -13.66
C THR A 719 -17.12 -23.66 -14.75
N LYS A 720 -17.51 -23.55 -16.01
CA LYS A 720 -16.59 -23.69 -17.15
C LYS A 720 -16.25 -22.33 -17.76
N ARG A 721 -14.98 -22.01 -17.80
CA ARG A 721 -14.43 -20.80 -18.42
C ARG A 721 -13.83 -21.09 -19.79
N SER A 722 -13.44 -22.35 -20.03
CA SER A 722 -12.92 -22.80 -21.32
C SER A 722 -13.94 -22.58 -22.44
N ARG A 723 -13.47 -22.22 -23.62
CA ARG A 723 -14.29 -21.93 -24.79
C ARG A 723 -13.66 -22.55 -26.05
N LYS A 724 -14.51 -23.19 -26.87
CA LYS A 724 -14.14 -23.63 -28.22
C LYS A 724 -13.96 -22.44 -29.14
N GLY A 725 -13.11 -22.60 -30.17
CA GLY A 725 -12.94 -21.64 -31.26
C GLY A 725 -11.81 -20.66 -31.03
N ASP A 726 -11.89 -19.52 -31.67
CA ASP A 726 -10.87 -18.49 -31.65
C ASP A 726 -11.43 -17.17 -31.14
N ALA A 727 -10.62 -16.41 -30.41
CA ALA A 727 -10.90 -15.02 -30.12
C ALA A 727 -9.69 -14.12 -30.34
N PHE A 728 -9.97 -12.91 -30.75
CA PHE A 728 -9.02 -11.82 -30.82
C PHE A 728 -9.61 -10.62 -30.08
N LEU A 729 -8.93 -10.14 -29.00
CA LEU A 729 -9.40 -9.07 -28.15
C LEU A 729 -8.38 -7.95 -28.13
N GLY A 730 -8.87 -6.71 -28.04
CA GLY A 730 -8.05 -5.52 -27.78
C GLY A 730 -8.79 -4.63 -26.82
N ALA A 731 -8.10 -4.17 -25.77
CA ALA A 731 -8.65 -3.26 -24.78
C ALA A 731 -7.71 -2.08 -24.53
N TYR A 732 -8.30 -0.93 -24.27
CA TYR A 732 -7.64 0.29 -23.84
C TYR A 732 -8.21 0.70 -22.49
N GLU A 733 -7.35 0.92 -21.50
CA GLU A 733 -7.72 1.30 -20.16
C GLU A 733 -7.03 2.62 -19.74
N LYS A 734 -7.77 3.49 -19.09
CA LYS A 734 -7.25 4.78 -18.63
C LYS A 734 -7.98 5.25 -17.38
N ALA A 735 -7.22 5.58 -16.35
CA ALA A 735 -7.75 6.34 -15.22
C ALA A 735 -8.03 7.78 -15.67
N LEU A 736 -9.29 8.21 -15.59
CA LEU A 736 -9.75 9.58 -15.86
C LEU A 736 -9.67 10.44 -14.59
N ILE A 737 -9.93 9.83 -13.43
CA ILE A 737 -9.72 10.40 -12.10
C ILE A 737 -8.85 9.41 -11.32
N TYR A 738 -7.73 9.89 -10.82
CA TYR A 738 -6.86 9.14 -9.93
C TYR A 738 -6.54 10.03 -8.72
N ASP A 739 -7.44 10.01 -7.74
CA ASP A 739 -7.40 10.87 -6.55
C ASP A 739 -7.96 10.07 -5.36
N GLU A 740 -7.21 9.08 -4.91
CA GLU A 740 -7.61 8.14 -3.87
C GLU A 740 -8.30 8.83 -2.67
N PRO A 741 -9.50 8.36 -2.22
CA PRO A 741 -10.19 7.14 -2.64
C PRO A 741 -11.11 7.29 -3.86
N ARG A 742 -11.11 8.44 -4.54
CA ARG A 742 -11.88 8.66 -5.77
C ARG A 742 -11.09 8.16 -6.97
N ARG A 743 -11.71 7.29 -7.72
CA ARG A 743 -11.14 6.74 -8.94
C ARG A 743 -12.23 6.62 -10.01
N LEU A 744 -11.92 7.04 -11.22
CA LEU A 744 -12.76 6.83 -12.39
C LEU A 744 -11.92 6.24 -13.50
N ASP A 745 -12.23 5.01 -13.87
CA ASP A 745 -11.57 4.30 -14.95
C ASP A 745 -12.46 4.26 -16.20
N LEU A 746 -11.85 4.42 -17.36
CA LEU A 746 -12.43 4.21 -18.66
C LEU A 746 -11.80 2.96 -19.28
N SER A 747 -12.64 2.00 -19.68
CA SER A 747 -12.25 0.85 -20.50
C SER A 747 -12.96 0.90 -21.85
N ILE A 748 -12.22 0.66 -22.93
CA ILE A 748 -12.75 0.53 -24.29
C ILE A 748 -12.20 -0.78 -24.84
N ALA A 749 -13.07 -1.71 -25.20
CA ALA A 749 -12.67 -3.01 -25.70
C ALA A 749 -13.36 -3.35 -27.04
N ALA A 750 -12.68 -4.14 -27.85
CA ALA A 750 -13.23 -4.74 -29.04
C ALA A 750 -12.78 -6.21 -29.12
N ALA A 751 -13.69 -7.07 -29.54
CA ALA A 751 -13.41 -8.50 -29.67
C ALA A 751 -14.01 -9.08 -30.94
N TYR A 752 -13.33 -10.08 -31.50
CA TYR A 752 -13.81 -10.91 -32.60
C TYR A 752 -13.71 -12.38 -32.18
N PHE A 753 -14.83 -13.07 -32.23
CA PHE A 753 -14.92 -14.48 -31.88
C PHE A 753 -15.40 -15.28 -33.09
N THR A 754 -14.92 -16.51 -33.24
CA THR A 754 -15.35 -17.44 -34.28
C THR A 754 -15.33 -18.88 -33.77
N GLY A 755 -16.32 -19.66 -34.24
CA GLY A 755 -16.41 -21.07 -33.90
C GLY A 755 -16.82 -21.38 -32.46
N LEU A 756 -17.40 -20.42 -31.72
CA LEU A 756 -17.87 -20.62 -30.35
C LEU A 756 -19.10 -21.53 -30.33
N ASP A 757 -19.17 -22.42 -29.34
CA ASP A 757 -20.37 -23.24 -29.07
C ASP A 757 -21.24 -22.67 -27.94
N THR A 758 -20.68 -21.77 -27.11
CA THR A 758 -21.41 -21.00 -26.10
C THR A 758 -21.14 -19.51 -26.27
N LEU A 759 -21.95 -18.64 -25.71
CA LEU A 759 -21.70 -17.21 -25.72
C LEU A 759 -20.38 -16.87 -24.95
N PRO A 760 -19.66 -15.81 -25.36
CA PRO A 760 -18.34 -15.50 -24.81
C PRO A 760 -18.27 -15.40 -23.28
N VAL A 761 -19.35 -14.91 -22.63
CA VAL A 761 -19.43 -14.67 -21.18
C VAL A 761 -20.30 -15.72 -20.48
N ASN A 762 -21.28 -16.30 -21.16
CA ASN A 762 -22.30 -17.16 -20.56
C ASN A 762 -22.03 -18.64 -20.89
N GLN A 763 -21.61 -19.41 -19.90
CA GLN A 763 -21.15 -20.80 -20.10
C GLN A 763 -22.24 -21.79 -20.49
N ASN A 764 -23.51 -21.56 -20.07
CA ASN A 764 -24.65 -22.44 -20.30
C ASN A 764 -25.57 -21.94 -21.43
N VAL A 765 -25.19 -20.87 -22.12
CA VAL A 765 -25.98 -20.32 -23.22
C VAL A 765 -25.33 -20.71 -24.53
N PRO A 766 -25.96 -21.59 -25.33
CA PRO A 766 -25.44 -21.99 -26.64
C PRO A 766 -25.27 -20.79 -27.58
N SER A 767 -24.26 -20.85 -28.44
CA SER A 767 -24.03 -19.90 -29.52
C SER A 767 -24.31 -20.57 -30.87
N ASP A 768 -25.26 -20.04 -31.63
CA ASP A 768 -25.54 -20.48 -33.01
C ASP A 768 -24.84 -19.58 -34.03
N PHE A 769 -23.87 -18.77 -33.58
CA PHE A 769 -23.20 -17.78 -34.43
C PHE A 769 -21.82 -18.26 -34.84
N ASP A 770 -21.55 -18.31 -36.16
CA ASP A 770 -20.20 -18.62 -36.66
C ASP A 770 -19.19 -17.53 -36.29
N GLU A 771 -19.64 -16.27 -36.25
CA GLU A 771 -18.82 -15.11 -35.96
C GLU A 771 -19.58 -14.12 -35.05
N ILE A 772 -18.86 -13.58 -34.04
CA ILE A 772 -19.35 -12.49 -33.17
C ILE A 772 -18.33 -11.36 -33.18
N VAL A 773 -18.76 -10.14 -33.47
CA VAL A 773 -17.96 -8.93 -33.28
C VAL A 773 -18.57 -8.15 -32.13
N SER A 774 -17.77 -7.87 -31.11
CA SER A 774 -18.19 -7.16 -29.90
C SER A 774 -17.41 -5.85 -29.72
N GLY A 775 -18.09 -4.81 -29.31
CA GLY A 775 -17.48 -3.55 -28.86
C GLY A 775 -18.06 -3.14 -27.52
N GLN A 776 -17.22 -2.70 -26.60
CA GLN A 776 -17.60 -2.29 -25.25
C GLN A 776 -16.95 -0.96 -24.87
N VAL A 777 -17.71 -0.15 -24.16
CA VAL A 777 -17.20 1.02 -23.44
C VAL A 777 -17.72 0.95 -22.03
N GLU A 778 -16.82 1.09 -21.05
CA GLU A 778 -17.15 1.00 -19.64
C GLU A 778 -16.53 2.15 -18.85
N LEU A 779 -17.30 2.70 -17.93
CA LEU A 779 -16.87 3.66 -16.93
C LEU A 779 -17.14 3.06 -15.55
N ASP A 780 -16.13 2.99 -14.74
CA ASP A 780 -16.19 2.51 -13.37
C ASP A 780 -15.70 3.60 -12.40
N TYR A 781 -16.54 3.97 -11.45
CA TYR A 781 -16.24 4.97 -10.44
C TYR A 781 -16.33 4.41 -9.04
N SER A 782 -15.34 4.71 -8.21
CA SER A 782 -15.33 4.36 -6.79
C SER A 782 -14.93 5.56 -5.91
N ASP A 783 -15.62 5.71 -4.78
CA ASP A 783 -15.22 6.52 -3.62
C ASP A 783 -15.58 5.75 -2.35
N THR A 784 -14.74 4.80 -2.00
CA THR A 784 -14.98 3.88 -0.89
C THR A 784 -13.88 3.96 0.15
N ARG A 785 -14.22 3.69 1.41
CA ARG A 785 -13.28 3.82 2.54
C ARG A 785 -13.38 2.64 3.46
N ARG A 786 -12.25 2.39 4.14
CA ARG A 786 -12.11 1.38 5.18
C ARG A 786 -11.32 1.94 6.35
N SER A 787 -11.63 1.48 7.54
CA SER A 787 -10.89 1.77 8.75
C SER A 787 -9.74 0.78 8.95
N GLN A 788 -8.85 1.09 9.88
CA GLN A 788 -7.85 0.10 10.31
C GLN A 788 -8.54 -1.14 10.88
N GLY A 789 -8.06 -2.31 10.48
CA GLY A 789 -8.67 -3.58 10.82
C GLY A 789 -9.81 -4.01 9.92
N SER A 790 -10.27 -3.19 8.99
CA SER A 790 -11.28 -3.63 8.03
C SER A 790 -10.69 -4.63 7.03
N VAL A 791 -11.47 -5.67 6.75
CA VAL A 791 -11.14 -6.70 5.77
C VAL A 791 -11.82 -6.46 4.41
N ASP A 792 -12.66 -5.41 4.33
CA ASP A 792 -13.39 -5.01 3.13
C ASP A 792 -13.74 -3.52 3.23
N HIS A 793 -14.24 -2.89 2.17
CA HIS A 793 -14.76 -1.53 2.22
C HIS A 793 -15.98 -1.43 3.15
N GLU A 794 -16.02 -0.38 3.98
CA GLU A 794 -17.07 -0.22 5.01
C GLU A 794 -18.09 0.85 4.65
N LYS A 795 -17.69 1.85 3.85
CA LYS A 795 -18.58 2.94 3.46
C LYS A 795 -18.16 3.60 2.16
N GLY A 796 -19.09 4.32 1.56
CA GLY A 796 -18.89 5.08 0.34
C GLY A 796 -19.89 4.70 -0.73
N TYR A 797 -19.56 4.97 -1.97
CA TYR A 797 -20.38 4.62 -3.12
C TYR A 797 -19.53 4.26 -4.33
N ARG A 798 -20.11 3.43 -5.20
CA ARG A 798 -19.55 3.05 -6.49
C ARG A 798 -20.64 3.16 -7.53
N TRP A 799 -20.27 3.46 -8.76
CA TRP A 799 -21.16 3.32 -9.89
C TRP A 799 -20.39 2.84 -11.11
N GLU A 800 -21.08 2.08 -11.95
CA GLU A 800 -20.58 1.63 -13.24
C GLU A 800 -21.57 1.98 -14.34
N LEU A 801 -21.06 2.15 -15.57
CA LEU A 801 -21.87 2.32 -16.77
C LEU A 801 -21.17 1.61 -17.92
N ALA A 802 -21.81 0.55 -18.45
CA ALA A 802 -21.27 -0.24 -19.55
C ALA A 802 -22.22 -0.23 -20.74
N GLY A 803 -21.68 0.10 -21.89
CA GLY A 803 -22.37 0.01 -23.19
C GLY A 803 -21.69 -1.03 -24.08
N ASN A 804 -22.43 -2.04 -24.53
CA ASN A 804 -21.97 -3.07 -25.46
C ASN A 804 -22.73 -3.02 -26.76
N VAL A 805 -22.07 -3.33 -27.86
CA VAL A 805 -22.68 -3.55 -29.17
C VAL A 805 -22.10 -4.84 -29.76
N ASP A 806 -22.96 -5.84 -29.88
CA ASP A 806 -22.58 -7.11 -30.48
C ASP A 806 -23.20 -7.23 -31.88
N ARG A 807 -22.45 -7.80 -32.82
CA ARG A 807 -22.93 -8.11 -34.18
C ARG A 807 -22.72 -9.59 -34.45
N ALA A 808 -23.81 -10.32 -34.66
CA ALA A 808 -23.78 -11.76 -34.90
C ALA A 808 -25.01 -12.18 -35.73
N GLY A 809 -24.87 -13.14 -36.66
CA GLY A 809 -25.98 -13.63 -37.49
C GLY A 809 -26.65 -12.58 -38.40
N GLY A 810 -25.96 -11.46 -38.67
CA GLY A 810 -26.52 -10.33 -39.40
C GLY A 810 -27.24 -9.29 -38.56
N ASP A 811 -27.52 -9.57 -37.30
CA ASP A 811 -28.12 -8.67 -36.30
C ASP A 811 -27.09 -7.78 -35.62
N THR A 812 -27.56 -6.62 -35.16
CA THR A 812 -26.78 -5.74 -34.27
C THR A 812 -27.54 -5.58 -32.95
N VAL A 813 -26.90 -5.90 -31.85
CA VAL A 813 -27.49 -5.98 -30.53
C VAL A 813 -26.79 -4.99 -29.57
N PRO A 814 -27.31 -3.77 -29.39
CA PRO A 814 -26.82 -2.87 -28.36
C PRO A 814 -27.42 -3.22 -27.00
N ARG A 815 -26.55 -3.18 -25.97
CA ARG A 815 -26.89 -3.38 -24.59
C ARG A 815 -26.33 -2.23 -23.75
N LEU A 816 -27.09 -1.77 -22.78
CA LEU A 816 -26.65 -0.77 -21.79
C LEU A 816 -26.90 -1.32 -20.41
N ARG A 817 -25.91 -1.24 -19.54
CA ARG A 817 -25.96 -1.64 -18.13
C ARG A 817 -25.42 -0.52 -17.26
N GLY A 818 -25.99 -0.34 -16.08
CA GLY A 818 -25.48 0.55 -15.06
C GLY A 818 -25.64 -0.05 -13.67
N GLY A 819 -24.73 0.25 -12.79
CA GLY A 819 -24.72 -0.12 -11.38
C GLY A 819 -24.58 1.10 -10.49
N LEU A 820 -25.08 1.01 -9.25
CA LEU A 820 -24.96 2.05 -8.24
C LEU A 820 -25.04 1.45 -6.83
N ASP A 821 -23.94 1.49 -6.12
CA ASP A 821 -23.78 0.85 -4.82
C ASP A 821 -23.53 1.88 -3.72
N PHE A 822 -24.08 1.61 -2.53
CA PHE A 822 -23.93 2.45 -1.34
C PHE A 822 -23.54 1.63 -0.13
N GLY A 823 -22.52 2.07 0.60
CA GLY A 823 -22.04 1.43 1.83
C GLY A 823 -22.06 2.36 3.02
N PHE A 824 -22.42 1.81 4.17
CA PHE A 824 -22.45 2.50 5.45
C PHE A 824 -21.72 1.68 6.51
N ALA A 825 -20.68 2.27 7.12
CA ALA A 825 -20.00 1.69 8.27
C ALA A 825 -20.94 1.66 9.47
N LEU A 826 -20.95 0.56 10.19
CA LEU A 826 -21.73 0.39 11.42
C LEU A 826 -20.84 0.66 12.65
N PRO A 827 -21.41 1.01 13.81
CA PRO A 827 -20.66 1.32 15.04
C PRO A 827 -20.07 0.07 15.75
N PHE A 828 -20.15 -1.11 15.13
CA PHE A 828 -19.59 -2.35 15.66
C PHE A 828 -18.31 -2.69 14.89
N GLY A 829 -17.17 -2.45 15.39
CA GLY A 829 -15.85 -2.54 14.77
C GLY A 829 -15.74 -3.34 13.47
N ASN A 830 -15.42 -2.66 12.37
CA ASN A 830 -15.22 -3.24 11.04
C ASN A 830 -16.43 -3.95 10.43
N SER A 831 -17.64 -3.48 10.73
CA SER A 831 -18.90 -3.96 10.15
C SER A 831 -19.55 -2.93 9.24
N SER A 832 -20.37 -3.39 8.28
CA SER A 832 -20.97 -2.51 7.28
C SER A 832 -22.28 -3.05 6.73
N VAL A 833 -23.10 -2.15 6.21
CA VAL A 833 -24.25 -2.50 5.35
C VAL A 833 -24.02 -1.91 3.98
N TRP A 834 -24.26 -2.73 2.96
CA TRP A 834 -24.16 -2.33 1.56
C TRP A 834 -25.48 -2.59 0.83
N LEU A 835 -25.80 -1.70 -0.10
CA LEU A 835 -26.88 -1.87 -1.07
C LEU A 835 -26.25 -1.82 -2.47
N TYR A 836 -26.24 -2.95 -3.15
CA TYR A 836 -25.78 -3.11 -4.53
C TYR A 836 -26.96 -3.06 -5.48
N ASN A 837 -26.90 -2.27 -6.52
CA ASN A 837 -27.97 -2.12 -7.48
C ASN A 837 -27.41 -2.18 -8.89
N ALA A 838 -28.08 -2.92 -9.77
CA ALA A 838 -27.77 -2.95 -11.19
C ALA A 838 -29.05 -2.95 -12.03
N ALA A 839 -29.00 -2.34 -13.20
CA ALA A 839 -30.10 -2.35 -14.16
C ALA A 839 -29.55 -2.36 -15.57
N GLY A 840 -30.27 -2.97 -16.51
CA GLY A 840 -29.84 -3.02 -17.89
C GLY A 840 -30.98 -3.19 -18.88
N VAL A 841 -30.70 -2.83 -20.13
CA VAL A 841 -31.59 -2.98 -21.25
C VAL A 841 -30.84 -3.43 -22.49
N ALA A 842 -31.36 -4.40 -23.18
CA ALA A 842 -30.90 -4.87 -24.49
C ALA A 842 -31.95 -4.60 -25.55
N SER A 843 -31.50 -4.30 -26.77
CA SER A 843 -32.35 -4.14 -27.95
C SER A 843 -31.88 -5.04 -29.10
N GLY A 844 -32.60 -5.06 -30.22
CA GLY A 844 -32.30 -5.97 -31.34
C GLY A 844 -33.33 -7.09 -31.48
N ASN A 845 -33.01 -8.08 -32.28
CA ASN A 845 -33.84 -9.24 -32.52
C ASN A 845 -34.06 -10.05 -31.24
N ARG A 846 -35.30 -10.43 -30.94
CA ARG A 846 -35.66 -11.16 -29.73
C ARG A 846 -35.15 -12.61 -29.69
N GLU A 847 -34.99 -13.20 -30.89
CA GLU A 847 -34.50 -14.56 -31.01
C GLU A 847 -32.96 -14.67 -30.86
N ASN A 848 -32.26 -13.53 -30.87
CA ASN A 848 -30.82 -13.47 -30.72
C ASN A 848 -30.45 -13.58 -29.24
N SER A 849 -29.73 -14.63 -28.86
CA SER A 849 -29.32 -14.90 -27.46
C SER A 849 -28.50 -13.75 -26.87
N LEU A 850 -27.72 -13.02 -27.67
CA LEU A 850 -26.99 -11.83 -27.23
C LEU A 850 -27.92 -10.66 -26.81
N ALA A 851 -29.20 -10.68 -27.18
CA ALA A 851 -30.18 -9.65 -26.80
C ALA A 851 -30.77 -9.86 -25.40
N SER A 852 -30.14 -10.65 -24.56
CA SER A 852 -30.54 -10.90 -23.16
C SER A 852 -29.35 -10.77 -22.21
N PHE A 853 -29.65 -10.47 -20.95
CA PHE A 853 -28.77 -10.64 -19.81
C PHE A 853 -29.16 -11.94 -19.14
N TYR A 854 -28.17 -12.65 -18.61
CA TYR A 854 -28.36 -13.95 -17.95
C TYR A 854 -27.91 -13.83 -16.49
N PHE A 855 -28.60 -14.55 -15.59
CA PHE A 855 -28.35 -14.48 -14.16
C PHE A 855 -28.46 -15.87 -13.54
N GLY A 856 -27.76 -16.09 -12.45
CA GLY A 856 -27.91 -17.28 -11.62
C GLY A 856 -26.62 -17.68 -10.90
N GLY A 857 -26.76 -18.44 -9.85
CA GLY A 857 -25.70 -19.08 -9.11
C GLY A 857 -24.75 -18.19 -8.35
N PHE A 858 -23.92 -18.80 -7.51
CA PHE A 858 -22.71 -18.14 -6.99
C PHE A 858 -21.60 -18.02 -8.03
N GLY A 859 -21.60 -18.86 -9.07
CA GLY A 859 -20.63 -18.84 -10.16
C GLY A 859 -19.20 -19.17 -9.74
N ASN A 860 -18.98 -19.83 -8.62
CA ASN A 860 -17.68 -20.20 -8.08
C ASN A 860 -17.32 -21.67 -8.38
N ASN A 861 -16.06 -21.92 -8.67
CA ASN A 861 -15.45 -23.25 -8.64
C ASN A 861 -14.97 -23.59 -7.23
N TYR A 862 -14.65 -24.87 -6.97
CA TYR A 862 -14.06 -25.31 -5.70
C TYR A 862 -12.68 -24.71 -5.45
N VAL A 863 -11.93 -24.44 -6.49
CA VAL A 863 -10.76 -23.55 -6.50
C VAL A 863 -11.03 -22.45 -7.52
N ASP A 864 -10.83 -21.19 -7.17
CA ASP A 864 -11.26 -20.05 -7.95
C ASP A 864 -10.35 -18.85 -7.74
N ASP A 865 -10.32 -17.92 -8.70
CA ASP A 865 -9.64 -16.62 -8.64
C ASP A 865 -10.59 -15.42 -8.67
N GLY A 866 -11.88 -15.65 -8.93
CA GLY A 866 -12.89 -14.59 -9.00
C GLY A 866 -13.16 -13.94 -7.64
N GLU A 867 -14.04 -12.94 -7.63
CA GLU A 867 -14.44 -12.21 -6.43
C GLU A 867 -14.90 -13.15 -5.31
N VAL A 868 -14.47 -12.87 -4.07
CA VAL A 868 -14.86 -13.69 -2.89
C VAL A 868 -16.37 -13.72 -2.70
N LYS A 869 -17.04 -12.59 -2.94
CA LYS A 869 -18.49 -12.42 -2.77
C LYS A 869 -19.17 -12.16 -4.10
N ARG A 870 -19.19 -13.15 -4.98
CA ARG A 870 -19.71 -13.03 -6.33
C ARG A 870 -21.19 -12.63 -6.39
N TYR A 871 -22.00 -12.90 -5.36
CA TYR A 871 -23.38 -12.41 -5.32
C TYR A 871 -23.54 -10.87 -5.43
N ARG A 872 -22.45 -10.12 -5.28
CA ARG A 872 -22.39 -8.67 -5.51
C ARG A 872 -22.41 -8.34 -7.01
N GLU A 873 -21.89 -9.23 -7.86
CA GLU A 873 -21.85 -9.04 -9.31
C GLU A 873 -23.25 -9.00 -9.90
N TYR A 874 -23.43 -8.27 -11.00
CA TYR A 874 -24.77 -8.04 -11.57
C TYR A 874 -25.43 -9.32 -12.09
N ASP A 875 -24.66 -10.28 -12.60
CA ASP A 875 -25.10 -11.52 -13.23
C ASP A 875 -25.23 -12.70 -12.27
N SER A 876 -24.65 -12.65 -11.10
CA SER A 876 -24.80 -13.66 -10.07
C SER A 876 -26.13 -13.50 -9.33
N PHE A 877 -26.86 -14.60 -9.09
CA PHE A 877 -28.09 -14.65 -8.30
C PHE A 877 -28.24 -16.01 -7.63
N PRO A 878 -27.61 -16.18 -6.45
CA PRO A 878 -27.57 -17.47 -5.74
C PRO A 878 -28.94 -18.05 -5.39
N GLY A 879 -29.04 -19.40 -5.41
CA GLY A 879 -30.29 -20.12 -5.23
C GLY A 879 -31.05 -20.36 -6.54
N PHE A 880 -30.39 -20.12 -7.68
CA PHE A 880 -30.81 -20.47 -9.04
C PHE A 880 -29.59 -21.02 -9.78
N GLU A 881 -29.81 -21.87 -10.79
CA GLU A 881 -28.72 -22.37 -11.63
C GLU A 881 -28.03 -21.25 -12.42
N ILE A 882 -26.75 -21.42 -12.74
CA ILE A 882 -25.96 -20.43 -13.50
C ILE A 882 -26.61 -20.25 -14.89
N ASP A 883 -26.84 -19.00 -15.29
CA ASP A 883 -27.48 -18.56 -16.54
C ASP A 883 -28.97 -19.02 -16.66
N GLU A 884 -29.63 -19.50 -15.60
CA GLU A 884 -31.01 -19.97 -15.61
C GLU A 884 -31.99 -18.83 -15.88
N LEU A 885 -31.76 -17.68 -15.28
CA LEU A 885 -32.63 -16.53 -15.39
C LEU A 885 -32.18 -15.66 -16.56
N ALA A 886 -33.11 -15.23 -17.38
CA ALA A 886 -32.78 -14.37 -18.53
C ALA A 886 -33.76 -13.21 -18.69
N GLY A 887 -33.27 -12.09 -19.20
CA GLY A 887 -34.10 -10.94 -19.49
C GLY A 887 -33.48 -9.92 -20.42
N ARG A 888 -34.27 -9.31 -21.29
CA ARG A 888 -33.86 -8.20 -22.17
C ARG A 888 -33.75 -6.88 -21.41
N SER A 889 -34.39 -6.77 -20.30
CA SER A 889 -34.20 -5.69 -19.33
C SER A 889 -34.32 -6.28 -17.95
N PHE A 890 -33.53 -5.72 -17.04
CA PHE A 890 -33.52 -6.17 -15.65
C PHE A 890 -33.32 -5.01 -14.70
N ALA A 891 -33.69 -5.25 -13.45
CA ALA A 891 -33.26 -4.48 -12.27
C ALA A 891 -32.97 -5.46 -11.14
N LYS A 892 -31.81 -5.36 -10.54
CA LYS A 892 -31.33 -6.17 -9.42
C LYS A 892 -30.98 -5.27 -8.25
N SER A 893 -31.31 -5.70 -7.03
CA SER A 893 -30.84 -5.07 -5.78
C SER A 893 -30.46 -6.16 -4.80
N VAL A 894 -29.31 -5.99 -4.12
CA VAL A 894 -28.83 -6.86 -3.05
C VAL A 894 -28.51 -6.01 -1.82
N LEU A 895 -29.14 -6.32 -0.71
CA LEU A 895 -28.81 -5.75 0.60
C LEU A 895 -27.92 -6.74 1.34
N GLU A 896 -26.72 -6.29 1.73
CA GLU A 896 -25.72 -7.08 2.42
C GLU A 896 -25.44 -6.50 3.81
N LEU A 897 -25.35 -7.35 4.81
CA LEU A 897 -24.86 -7.06 6.15
C LEU A 897 -23.55 -7.81 6.40
N ASN A 898 -22.46 -7.08 6.52
CA ASN A 898 -21.16 -7.60 6.91
C ASN A 898 -20.97 -7.49 8.42
N LEU A 899 -20.81 -8.61 9.09
CA LEU A 899 -20.54 -8.66 10.53
C LEU A 899 -19.04 -8.39 10.82
N PRO A 900 -18.70 -8.06 12.08
CA PRO A 900 -17.31 -7.90 12.49
C PRO A 900 -16.49 -9.16 12.20
N PRO A 901 -15.23 -9.04 11.69
CA PRO A 901 -14.39 -10.21 11.51
C PRO A 901 -13.93 -10.78 12.84
N LEU A 902 -14.02 -12.09 12.99
CA LEU A 902 -13.36 -12.85 14.05
C LEU A 902 -11.89 -13.04 13.66
N ARG A 903 -10.95 -12.61 14.52
CA ARG A 903 -9.52 -12.65 14.25
C ARG A 903 -8.84 -13.72 15.08
N PHE A 904 -7.91 -14.45 14.44
CA PHE A 904 -7.12 -15.51 15.07
C PHE A 904 -5.67 -15.04 15.25
N GLU A 905 -5.07 -15.31 16.41
CA GLU A 905 -3.71 -14.85 16.73
C GLU A 905 -2.70 -16.00 16.83
N GLU A 906 -3.15 -17.20 17.22
CA GLU A 906 -2.26 -18.31 17.55
C GLU A 906 -2.74 -19.65 16.95
N VAL A 907 -3.59 -19.61 15.93
CA VAL A 907 -4.15 -20.82 15.34
C VAL A 907 -3.33 -21.24 14.14
N GLY A 908 -2.42 -22.19 14.33
CA GLY A 908 -1.59 -22.75 13.25
C GLY A 908 -0.10 -22.83 13.57
N SER A 909 0.70 -22.71 12.52
CA SER A 909 2.16 -22.70 12.57
C SER A 909 2.67 -21.73 11.47
N PRO A 910 3.95 -21.37 11.44
CA PRO A 910 4.48 -20.49 10.37
C PRO A 910 4.15 -20.97 8.95
N GLY A 911 4.08 -22.29 8.71
CA GLY A 911 3.74 -22.85 7.41
C GLY A 911 2.26 -22.74 7.02
N PHE A 912 1.37 -22.66 8.02
CA PHE A 912 -0.09 -22.55 7.82
C PHE A 912 -0.76 -21.99 9.07
N PHE A 913 -1.43 -20.85 8.98
CA PHE A 913 -2.16 -20.26 10.10
C PHE A 913 -3.40 -19.50 9.65
N LEU A 914 -4.41 -19.46 10.55
CA LEU A 914 -5.65 -18.73 10.31
C LEU A 914 -5.47 -17.23 10.57
N GLY A 915 -6.05 -16.41 9.70
CA GLY A 915 -6.07 -14.96 9.85
C GLY A 915 -7.36 -14.45 10.49
N TRP A 916 -8.45 -14.54 9.77
CA TRP A 916 -9.77 -14.09 10.22
C TRP A 916 -10.90 -14.89 9.56
N ALA A 917 -12.08 -14.85 10.21
CA ALA A 917 -13.32 -15.34 9.63
C ALA A 917 -14.38 -14.23 9.65
N ARG A 918 -15.11 -14.04 8.56
CA ARG A 918 -16.14 -13.01 8.47
C ARG A 918 -17.44 -13.56 7.92
N PRO A 919 -18.54 -13.54 8.71
CA PRO A 919 -19.89 -13.84 8.20
C PRO A 919 -20.49 -12.60 7.48
N ALA A 920 -21.23 -12.88 6.42
CA ALA A 920 -22.10 -11.92 5.74
C ALA A 920 -23.49 -12.52 5.53
N LEU A 921 -24.53 -11.69 5.62
CA LEU A 921 -25.90 -12.05 5.29
C LEU A 921 -26.35 -11.20 4.12
N PHE A 922 -27.09 -11.76 3.19
CA PHE A 922 -27.61 -11.01 2.06
C PHE A 922 -29.04 -11.40 1.71
N ILE A 923 -29.74 -10.43 1.14
CA ILE A 923 -31.05 -10.64 0.49
C ILE A 923 -31.05 -9.91 -0.84
N GLY A 924 -31.52 -10.54 -1.88
CA GLY A 924 -31.56 -10.00 -3.23
C GLY A 924 -32.95 -10.03 -3.83
N ALA A 925 -33.17 -9.16 -4.81
CA ALA A 925 -34.34 -9.12 -5.66
C ALA A 925 -33.93 -8.87 -7.09
N LEU A 926 -34.41 -9.66 -8.02
CA LEU A 926 -34.20 -9.53 -9.46
C LEU A 926 -35.54 -9.48 -10.18
N ALA A 927 -35.76 -8.44 -10.94
CA ALA A 927 -36.90 -8.27 -11.84
C ALA A 927 -36.41 -8.28 -13.28
N ALA A 928 -36.71 -9.30 -14.06
CA ALA A 928 -36.30 -9.46 -15.43
C ALA A 928 -37.51 -9.52 -16.40
N LYS A 929 -37.34 -9.01 -17.61
CA LYS A 929 -38.35 -9.11 -18.68
C LYS A 929 -37.82 -10.06 -19.75
N PRO A 930 -38.39 -11.31 -19.82
CA PRO A 930 -37.97 -12.30 -20.77
C PRO A 930 -38.12 -11.91 -22.23
N ALA A 931 -37.37 -12.53 -23.13
CA ALA A 931 -37.37 -12.26 -24.57
C ALA A 931 -38.66 -12.73 -25.25
N ASP A 932 -39.32 -13.77 -24.72
CA ASP A 932 -40.56 -14.37 -25.25
C ASP A 932 -41.79 -13.46 -25.18
N GLY A 933 -41.69 -12.33 -24.51
CA GLY A 933 -42.77 -11.38 -24.32
C GLY A 933 -43.73 -11.75 -23.18
N SER A 934 -43.40 -12.76 -22.41
CA SER A 934 -44.08 -13.04 -21.14
C SER A 934 -43.95 -11.83 -20.20
N GLY A 935 -44.79 -11.76 -19.20
CA GLY A 935 -44.75 -10.66 -18.22
C GLY A 935 -43.41 -10.55 -17.50
N ARG A 936 -43.18 -9.48 -16.73
CA ARG A 936 -41.99 -9.34 -15.87
C ARG A 936 -41.94 -10.47 -14.84
N ARG A 937 -40.85 -11.23 -14.82
CA ARG A 937 -40.54 -12.22 -13.81
C ARG A 937 -39.82 -11.52 -12.66
N THR A 938 -40.22 -11.78 -11.44
CA THR A 938 -39.57 -11.22 -10.23
C THR A 938 -39.25 -12.37 -9.30
N VAL A 939 -37.95 -12.49 -8.97
CA VAL A 939 -37.42 -13.52 -8.08
C VAL A 939 -36.65 -12.88 -6.92
N TYR A 940 -36.51 -13.61 -5.86
CA TYR A 940 -35.79 -13.16 -4.66
C TYR A 940 -34.80 -14.25 -4.24
N ASP A 941 -33.73 -13.84 -3.59
CA ASP A 941 -32.83 -14.75 -2.90
C ASP A 941 -32.59 -14.28 -1.45
N ALA A 942 -32.17 -15.21 -0.61
CA ALA A 942 -31.70 -14.92 0.74
C ALA A 942 -30.60 -15.91 1.09
N GLY A 943 -29.49 -15.41 1.59
CA GLY A 943 -28.34 -16.26 1.86
C GLY A 943 -27.40 -15.73 2.91
N ALA A 944 -26.41 -16.55 3.18
CA ALA A 944 -25.29 -16.25 4.05
C ALA A 944 -23.99 -16.79 3.44
N GLN A 945 -22.90 -16.10 3.70
CA GLN A 945 -21.57 -16.54 3.35
C GLN A 945 -20.61 -16.30 4.52
N VAL A 946 -19.71 -17.23 4.72
CA VAL A 946 -18.60 -17.09 5.67
C VAL A 946 -17.30 -17.23 4.92
N ASP A 947 -16.46 -16.21 5.03
CA ASP A 947 -15.12 -16.18 4.44
C ASP A 947 -14.09 -16.42 5.54
N LEU A 948 -13.25 -17.43 5.39
CA LEU A 948 -12.16 -17.77 6.29
C LEU A 948 -10.83 -17.54 5.57
N THR A 949 -10.06 -16.54 6.02
CA THR A 949 -8.73 -16.28 5.49
C THR A 949 -7.67 -17.01 6.29
N PHE A 950 -6.75 -17.65 5.60
CA PHE A 950 -5.57 -18.27 6.15
C PHE A 950 -4.33 -17.96 5.31
N THR A 951 -3.17 -18.10 5.93
CA THR A 951 -1.89 -17.85 5.25
C THR A 951 -1.11 -19.14 5.11
N VAL A 952 -0.60 -19.40 3.91
CA VAL A 952 0.26 -20.55 3.59
C VAL A 952 1.69 -20.06 3.37
N LEU A 953 2.68 -20.83 3.85
CA LEU A 953 4.11 -20.51 3.75
C LEU A 953 4.43 -19.08 4.23
N SER A 954 3.74 -18.61 5.27
CA SER A 954 3.91 -17.28 5.91
C SER A 954 3.64 -16.07 5.01
N ARG A 955 3.18 -16.25 3.76
CA ARG A 955 3.04 -15.15 2.79
C ARG A 955 1.77 -15.23 1.93
N LEU A 956 1.36 -16.40 1.51
CA LEU A 956 0.24 -16.58 0.59
C LEU A 956 -1.08 -16.54 1.36
N ASN A 957 -1.81 -15.44 1.23
CA ASN A 957 -3.13 -15.31 1.83
C ASN A 957 -4.16 -15.97 0.92
N MET A 958 -4.89 -16.94 1.46
CA MET A 958 -5.95 -17.66 0.78
C MET A 958 -7.27 -17.47 1.52
N THR A 959 -8.38 -17.55 0.81
CA THR A 959 -9.72 -17.43 1.41
C THR A 959 -10.57 -18.63 1.06
N LEU A 960 -11.01 -19.37 2.09
CA LEU A 960 -12.03 -20.40 1.96
C LEU A 960 -13.38 -19.77 2.25
N SER A 961 -14.29 -19.83 1.28
CA SER A 961 -15.65 -19.32 1.39
C SER A 961 -16.65 -20.48 1.44
N LEU A 962 -17.60 -20.37 2.36
CA LEU A 962 -18.76 -21.24 2.50
C LEU A 962 -20.02 -20.41 2.33
N GLY A 963 -20.85 -20.71 1.36
CA GLY A 963 -22.07 -19.99 1.05
C GLY A 963 -23.30 -20.91 1.01
N TYR A 964 -24.43 -20.34 1.36
CA TYR A 964 -25.74 -20.96 1.17
C TYR A 964 -26.74 -19.89 0.80
N ALA A 965 -27.55 -20.14 -0.20
CA ALA A 965 -28.66 -19.28 -0.59
C ALA A 965 -29.89 -20.10 -0.99
N ALA A 966 -31.07 -19.52 -0.79
CA ALA A 966 -32.34 -20.05 -1.24
C ALA A 966 -33.02 -19.06 -2.18
N GLY A 967 -33.53 -19.55 -3.31
CA GLY A 967 -34.26 -18.78 -4.31
C GLY A 967 -35.77 -18.88 -4.10
N PHE A 968 -36.48 -17.78 -4.34
CA PHE A 968 -37.92 -17.67 -4.14
C PHE A 968 -38.60 -16.99 -5.34
N GLU A 969 -39.78 -17.48 -5.70
CA GLU A 969 -40.67 -16.82 -6.66
C GLU A 969 -42.12 -16.96 -6.15
N ASP A 970 -42.93 -15.92 -6.29
CA ASP A 970 -44.34 -15.85 -5.84
C ASP A 970 -44.55 -16.27 -4.37
N GLY A 971 -43.56 -16.03 -3.52
CA GLY A 971 -43.57 -16.39 -2.09
C GLY A 971 -43.28 -17.86 -1.78
N HIS A 972 -42.94 -18.66 -2.78
CA HIS A 972 -42.52 -20.07 -2.64
C HIS A 972 -41.03 -20.20 -2.86
N ARG A 973 -40.38 -21.05 -2.05
CA ARG A 973 -39.02 -21.50 -2.28
C ARG A 973 -39.00 -22.39 -3.52
N LEU A 974 -38.14 -22.07 -4.47
CA LEU A 974 -37.94 -22.85 -5.69
C LEU A 974 -36.76 -23.81 -5.55
N ASP A 975 -35.62 -23.28 -5.20
CA ASP A 975 -34.38 -24.03 -5.15
C ASP A 975 -33.44 -23.50 -4.06
N ASP A 976 -32.31 -24.15 -3.86
CA ASP A 976 -31.24 -23.74 -2.96
C ASP A 976 -29.87 -24.15 -3.48
N GLU A 977 -28.88 -23.38 -3.14
CA GLU A 977 -27.52 -23.58 -3.61
C GLU A 977 -26.53 -23.51 -2.44
N TRP A 978 -25.57 -24.43 -2.44
CA TRP A 978 -24.42 -24.44 -1.57
C TRP A 978 -23.17 -24.09 -2.37
N MET A 979 -22.31 -23.28 -1.79
CA MET A 979 -21.03 -22.91 -2.35
C MET A 979 -19.91 -23.27 -1.39
N LEU A 980 -18.87 -23.91 -1.93
CA LEU A 980 -17.56 -24.09 -1.31
C LEU A 980 -16.53 -23.59 -2.32
N SER A 981 -15.74 -22.59 -1.98
CA SER A 981 -14.76 -22.03 -2.88
C SER A 981 -13.49 -21.64 -2.14
N LEU A 982 -12.35 -22.05 -2.66
CA LEU A 982 -11.02 -21.67 -2.21
C LEU A 982 -10.42 -20.66 -3.20
N LYS A 983 -10.22 -19.42 -2.75
CA LYS A 983 -9.46 -18.40 -3.48
C LYS A 983 -7.98 -18.59 -3.17
N VAL A 984 -7.18 -18.81 -4.20
CA VAL A 984 -5.80 -19.27 -4.05
C VAL A 984 -4.79 -18.12 -3.95
N LEU A 985 -5.09 -16.97 -4.50
CA LEU A 985 -4.23 -15.77 -4.47
C LEU A 985 -5.04 -14.50 -4.22
#